data_6ca19d95a4030a18302b8366494c7631
#
_entry.id   6ca19d95a4030a18302b8366494c7631
#
_cell.length_a   1.000
_cell.length_b   1.000
_cell.length_c   1.000
_cell.angle_alpha   90.00
_cell.angle_beta   90.00
_cell.angle_gamma   90.00
#
_symmetry.space_group_name_H-M   'P 1'
#
loop_
_entity.id
_entity.type
_entity.pdbx_description
1 polymer ?
#
loop_
_entity_poly.entity_id
_entity_poly.type
_entity_poly.pdbx_seq_one_letter_code
_entity_poly.pdbx_strand_id
1 'polypeptide(L)'
;MRWIWGLLGAIAAGLIVFWSFPANALSNGDLTPLTIELFQERLNTPVSQDGKETLDFSGLFIDLTAENAQLRDRFYTQLQAKINRTSIPLSLDFSQSVIRGDFQVSQWGVKVQLIEEVLASFIAAEDLKKLHDKLALPILPPSGQNAQNIPYTTIVRGTLKFKETTFEGTVDFSNTLFLQPLEAPGIVMTGESQWSHSIWLNKVNLNEADFAKTVSFENAHFFANTQFEDAAFRGLVDFRYSRFEDKASFARSQFFDVANYLGTQWQDNVNFFQTTWHNRVLFSRSFWAKSVNFWDSTFEKAVAFRETRFRDILNFKDVHLLEQVDLSNAVFQGDAYFNVDGLAFDSNEAKILGDKGKIGKVIQVPSLQGNETVLLNLVRNFRRLEQIPDANKMEYLRSRLQVIELENRLQQVPWYQWLSWSFGRDLLLWLGLSVLLLLSDYGTNFSLVLTVGIWSSAYFGVLFWIIDRCHSPQPALTTTPEAIAMIGSFSTITVITATALFRVAHNPGLTLACLSVVLFPIPLAVTTLIYRKIPRDDEVTYFVEDGGMRQLRLLIVRLPIMPRFVFFRDRFAPILRDRRWGWLNYYDFSLNNLLKFGFNDIRLRDRHLPGLVSTLAWYQWGLGLLYVALLLWTLSRSIPGLNLLLYLS
;
A
#
# COMPACT_ATOMS: atom_id res chain seq x y z
N MET A 1 -32.95 14.62 -1.56
CA MET A 1 -32.42 14.05 -2.82
C MET A 1 -31.45 12.87 -2.64
N ARG A 2 -30.75 12.70 -1.52
CA ARG A 2 -29.86 11.54 -1.28
C ARG A 2 -30.58 10.17 -1.12
N TRP A 3 -31.82 10.16 -0.69
CA TRP A 3 -32.63 8.92 -0.52
C TRP A 3 -33.13 8.31 -1.84
N ILE A 4 -33.33 9.13 -2.87
CA ILE A 4 -33.82 8.66 -4.19
C ILE A 4 -32.71 7.95 -4.96
N TRP A 5 -31.45 8.37 -4.81
CA TRP A 5 -30.29 7.69 -5.44
C TRP A 5 -29.94 6.36 -4.77
N GLY A 6 -30.18 6.23 -3.45
CA GLY A 6 -30.01 4.96 -2.74
C GLY A 6 -31.06 3.91 -3.17
N LEU A 7 -32.30 4.33 -3.42
CA LEU A 7 -33.36 3.43 -3.85
C LEU A 7 -33.20 3.02 -5.33
N LEU A 8 -32.73 3.93 -6.20
CA LEU A 8 -32.41 3.61 -7.59
C LEU A 8 -31.19 2.70 -7.71
N GLY A 9 -30.17 2.86 -6.84
CA GLY A 9 -29.03 1.95 -6.76
C GLY A 9 -29.43 0.55 -6.30
N ALA A 10 -30.31 0.44 -5.30
CA ALA A 10 -30.82 -0.85 -4.81
C ALA A 10 -31.74 -1.55 -5.84
N ILE A 11 -32.52 -0.79 -6.61
CA ILE A 11 -33.35 -1.33 -7.71
C ILE A 11 -32.48 -1.73 -8.90
N ALA A 12 -31.42 -1.00 -9.21
CA ALA A 12 -30.46 -1.38 -10.25
C ALA A 12 -29.66 -2.63 -9.85
N ALA A 13 -29.20 -2.73 -8.59
CA ALA A 13 -28.57 -3.94 -8.06
C ALA A 13 -29.53 -5.13 -8.02
N GLY A 14 -30.80 -4.92 -7.64
CA GLY A 14 -31.83 -5.96 -7.66
C GLY A 14 -32.20 -6.44 -9.07
N LEU A 15 -32.13 -5.57 -10.08
CA LEU A 15 -32.40 -5.94 -11.49
C LEU A 15 -31.19 -6.64 -12.14
N ILE A 16 -29.95 -6.38 -11.69
CA ILE A 16 -28.76 -7.09 -12.16
C ILE A 16 -28.72 -8.53 -11.58
N VAL A 17 -29.24 -8.75 -10.36
CA VAL A 17 -29.35 -10.10 -9.78
C VAL A 17 -30.40 -10.96 -10.50
N PHE A 18 -31.39 -10.35 -11.19
CA PHE A 18 -32.39 -11.11 -11.99
C PHE A 18 -32.00 -11.29 -13.47
N TRP A 19 -30.91 -10.66 -13.91
CA TRP A 19 -30.31 -10.94 -15.23
C TRP A 19 -29.04 -11.80 -15.07
N SER A 20 -29.06 -12.83 -14.23
CA SER A 20 -28.30 -14.02 -14.52
C SER A 20 -28.89 -14.56 -15.83
N PHE A 21 -28.19 -14.31 -16.95
CA PHE A 21 -28.44 -15.08 -18.16
C PHE A 21 -28.51 -16.53 -17.73
N PRO A 22 -29.59 -17.24 -18.04
CA PRO A 22 -29.51 -18.69 -17.97
C PRO A 22 -28.35 -19.00 -18.92
N ALA A 23 -27.27 -19.63 -18.41
CA ALA A 23 -26.43 -20.40 -19.30
C ALA A 23 -27.44 -21.15 -20.18
N ASN A 24 -27.42 -20.95 -21.50
CA ASN A 24 -28.19 -21.74 -22.42
C ASN A 24 -27.67 -23.17 -22.27
N ALA A 25 -28.10 -23.85 -21.20
CA ALA A 25 -27.93 -25.28 -21.09
C ALA A 25 -28.69 -25.81 -22.31
N LEU A 26 -27.94 -26.25 -23.29
CA LEU A 26 -28.49 -26.93 -24.46
C LEU A 26 -29.46 -27.95 -23.93
N SER A 27 -30.72 -27.87 -24.30
CA SER A 27 -31.69 -28.81 -23.81
C SER A 27 -31.31 -30.21 -24.35
N ASN A 28 -31.25 -31.22 -23.50
CA ASN A 28 -30.88 -32.58 -23.88
C ASN A 28 -31.69 -33.15 -25.06
N GLY A 29 -32.80 -32.49 -25.45
CA GLY A 29 -33.66 -32.90 -26.55
C GLY A 29 -33.17 -32.52 -27.95
N ASP A 30 -32.22 -31.60 -28.07
CA ASP A 30 -31.72 -31.08 -29.36
C ASP A 30 -30.42 -31.72 -29.81
N LEU A 31 -29.71 -32.45 -28.92
CA LEU A 31 -28.39 -33.07 -29.21
C LEU A 31 -28.53 -34.51 -29.70
N THR A 32 -27.67 -34.88 -30.67
CA THR A 32 -27.60 -36.26 -31.16
C THR A 32 -26.94 -37.15 -30.11
N PRO A 33 -27.59 -38.21 -29.62
CA PRO A 33 -26.96 -39.11 -28.66
C PRO A 33 -25.81 -39.85 -29.31
N LEU A 34 -24.70 -39.98 -28.58
CA LEU A 34 -23.53 -40.76 -29.05
C LEU A 34 -23.85 -42.24 -28.95
N THR A 35 -24.08 -42.89 -30.10
CA THR A 35 -24.18 -44.38 -30.16
C THR A 35 -22.81 -45.00 -30.39
N ILE A 36 -22.70 -46.33 -30.22
CA ILE A 36 -21.45 -47.04 -30.43
C ILE A 36 -21.01 -46.94 -31.91
N GLU A 37 -21.95 -46.99 -32.84
CA GLU A 37 -21.71 -46.89 -34.29
C GLU A 37 -21.21 -45.48 -34.64
N LEU A 38 -21.86 -44.43 -34.18
CA LEU A 38 -21.45 -43.07 -34.40
C LEU A 38 -20.06 -42.78 -33.79
N PHE A 39 -19.80 -43.33 -32.59
CA PHE A 39 -18.50 -43.22 -31.95
C PHE A 39 -17.38 -43.85 -32.82
N GLN A 40 -17.62 -45.04 -33.35
CA GLN A 40 -16.64 -45.70 -34.22
C GLN A 40 -16.44 -44.95 -35.56
N GLU A 41 -17.49 -44.38 -36.12
CA GLU A 41 -17.42 -43.54 -37.30
C GLU A 41 -16.53 -42.33 -37.05
N ARG A 42 -16.82 -41.54 -36.01
CA ARG A 42 -16.05 -40.34 -35.62
C ARG A 42 -14.59 -40.67 -35.27
N LEU A 43 -14.34 -41.81 -34.65
CA LEU A 43 -12.97 -42.27 -34.31
C LEU A 43 -12.14 -42.60 -35.55
N ASN A 44 -12.79 -43.11 -36.64
CA ASN A 44 -12.08 -43.53 -37.85
C ASN A 44 -11.98 -42.42 -38.90
N THR A 45 -12.74 -41.35 -38.79
CA THR A 45 -12.77 -40.23 -39.74
C THR A 45 -12.35 -38.93 -39.06
N PRO A 46 -11.05 -38.77 -38.69
CA PRO A 46 -10.56 -37.53 -38.12
C PRO A 46 -10.72 -36.39 -39.15
N VAL A 47 -11.11 -35.22 -38.67
CA VAL A 47 -11.30 -34.02 -39.50
C VAL A 47 -10.05 -33.13 -39.35
N SER A 48 -9.58 -32.56 -40.44
CA SER A 48 -8.51 -31.56 -40.35
C SER A 48 -9.09 -30.20 -39.95
N GLN A 49 -8.80 -29.77 -38.70
CA GLN A 49 -9.15 -28.43 -38.19
C GLN A 49 -7.86 -27.68 -37.85
N ASP A 50 -7.72 -26.47 -38.33
CA ASP A 50 -6.54 -25.60 -38.07
C ASP A 50 -5.20 -26.27 -38.40
N GLY A 51 -5.17 -27.18 -39.40
CA GLY A 51 -3.99 -27.94 -39.79
C GLY A 51 -3.62 -29.11 -38.86
N LYS A 52 -4.50 -29.45 -37.91
CA LYS A 52 -4.35 -30.56 -36.96
C LYS A 52 -5.43 -31.61 -37.19
N GLU A 53 -5.04 -32.88 -37.08
CA GLU A 53 -6.03 -33.97 -37.04
C GLU A 53 -6.83 -33.90 -35.75
N THR A 54 -8.16 -33.80 -35.89
CA THR A 54 -9.09 -33.62 -34.78
C THR A 54 -10.18 -34.69 -34.80
N LEU A 55 -10.39 -35.35 -33.69
CA LEU A 55 -11.55 -36.20 -33.51
C LEU A 55 -12.72 -35.32 -33.05
N ASP A 56 -13.71 -35.21 -33.92
CA ASP A 56 -14.86 -34.31 -33.74
C ASP A 56 -15.98 -35.06 -33.05
N PHE A 57 -16.21 -34.68 -31.77
CA PHE A 57 -17.35 -35.11 -30.96
C PHE A 57 -18.25 -33.93 -30.58
N SER A 58 -18.24 -32.88 -31.38
CA SER A 58 -19.04 -31.68 -31.15
C SER A 58 -20.54 -31.93 -31.38
N GLY A 59 -21.37 -31.19 -30.62
CA GLY A 59 -22.82 -31.21 -30.73
C GLY A 59 -23.47 -32.55 -30.33
N LEU A 60 -22.85 -33.30 -29.44
CA LEU A 60 -23.30 -34.65 -29.07
C LEU A 60 -23.76 -34.70 -27.59
N PHE A 61 -24.71 -35.59 -27.33
CA PHE A 61 -25.03 -36.01 -25.97
C PHE A 61 -24.28 -37.32 -25.68
N ILE A 62 -23.32 -37.26 -24.76
CA ILE A 62 -22.40 -38.36 -24.44
C ILE A 62 -22.72 -38.89 -23.03
N ASP A 63 -23.33 -40.07 -22.96
CA ASP A 63 -23.69 -40.68 -21.68
C ASP A 63 -22.62 -41.70 -21.24
N LEU A 64 -21.81 -41.30 -20.25
CA LEU A 64 -20.77 -42.12 -19.63
C LEU A 64 -21.17 -42.63 -18.25
N THR A 65 -22.46 -42.64 -17.91
CA THR A 65 -22.94 -43.15 -16.61
C THR A 65 -22.77 -44.66 -16.47
N ALA A 66 -22.90 -45.16 -15.24
CA ALA A 66 -22.85 -46.58 -14.97
C ALA A 66 -24.00 -47.33 -15.64
N GLU A 67 -25.12 -46.67 -15.93
CA GLU A 67 -26.25 -47.28 -16.65
C GLU A 67 -25.90 -47.59 -18.10
N ASN A 68 -25.00 -46.81 -18.71
CA ASN A 68 -24.50 -47.01 -20.07
C ASN A 68 -23.03 -47.50 -20.09
N ALA A 69 -22.72 -48.47 -19.21
CA ALA A 69 -21.35 -48.96 -19.01
C ALA A 69 -20.70 -49.47 -20.31
N GLN A 70 -21.49 -50.05 -21.22
CA GLN A 70 -20.97 -50.56 -22.48
C GLN A 70 -20.42 -49.48 -23.38
N LEU A 71 -21.09 -48.34 -23.51
CA LEU A 71 -20.59 -47.17 -24.24
C LEU A 71 -19.39 -46.55 -23.53
N ARG A 72 -19.48 -46.34 -22.23
CA ARG A 72 -18.41 -45.76 -21.41
C ARG A 72 -17.11 -46.56 -21.57
N ASP A 73 -17.16 -47.88 -21.33
CA ASP A 73 -15.94 -48.70 -21.37
C ASP A 73 -15.34 -48.78 -22.78
N ARG A 74 -16.17 -48.79 -23.83
CA ARG A 74 -15.70 -48.68 -25.21
C ARG A 74 -15.13 -47.32 -25.53
N PHE A 75 -15.77 -46.26 -25.08
CA PHE A 75 -15.31 -44.88 -25.25
C PHE A 75 -13.88 -44.72 -24.73
N TYR A 76 -13.62 -45.06 -23.50
CA TYR A 76 -12.29 -44.95 -22.90
C TYR A 76 -11.27 -45.86 -23.53
N THR A 77 -11.60 -47.14 -23.72
CA THR A 77 -10.64 -48.14 -24.25
C THR A 77 -10.25 -47.86 -25.71
N GLN A 78 -11.23 -47.52 -26.56
CA GLN A 78 -10.96 -47.29 -27.97
C GLN A 78 -10.32 -45.92 -28.22
N LEU A 79 -10.72 -44.89 -27.47
CA LEU A 79 -10.07 -43.58 -27.53
C LEU A 79 -8.61 -43.68 -27.12
N GLN A 80 -8.31 -44.38 -26.03
CA GLN A 80 -6.94 -44.61 -25.57
C GLN A 80 -6.14 -45.38 -26.60
N ALA A 81 -6.72 -46.44 -27.17
CA ALA A 81 -6.05 -47.25 -28.23
C ALA A 81 -5.75 -46.40 -29.47
N LYS A 82 -6.63 -45.51 -29.89
CA LYS A 82 -6.44 -44.63 -31.05
C LYS A 82 -5.33 -43.61 -30.77
N ILE A 83 -5.36 -42.93 -29.60
CA ILE A 83 -4.35 -41.95 -29.21
C ILE A 83 -2.96 -42.58 -29.10
N ASN A 84 -2.87 -43.80 -28.53
CA ASN A 84 -1.60 -44.51 -28.38
C ASN A 84 -1.00 -45.01 -29.71
N ARG A 85 -1.85 -45.36 -30.67
CA ARG A 85 -1.39 -45.87 -31.98
C ARG A 85 -0.96 -44.77 -32.94
N THR A 86 -1.44 -43.57 -32.77
CA THR A 86 -1.18 -42.46 -33.70
C THR A 86 0.09 -41.73 -33.30
N SER A 87 1.05 -41.62 -34.20
CA SER A 87 2.30 -40.86 -34.02
C SER A 87 2.04 -39.34 -33.99
N ILE A 88 1.05 -38.88 -34.74
CA ILE A 88 0.65 -37.46 -34.82
C ILE A 88 -0.25 -37.12 -33.63
N PRO A 89 -0.06 -35.97 -32.98
CA PRO A 89 -0.96 -35.53 -31.91
C PRO A 89 -2.39 -35.37 -32.42
N LEU A 90 -3.33 -36.11 -31.86
CA LEU A 90 -4.77 -35.98 -32.16
C LEU A 90 -5.41 -34.95 -31.21
N SER A 91 -6.06 -33.97 -31.78
CA SER A 91 -6.92 -33.03 -31.03
C SER A 91 -8.31 -33.64 -30.78
N LEU A 92 -8.95 -33.23 -29.71
CA LEU A 92 -10.30 -33.68 -29.36
C LEU A 92 -11.21 -32.45 -29.28
N ASP A 93 -12.32 -32.50 -30.03
CA ASP A 93 -13.33 -31.44 -30.02
C ASP A 93 -14.65 -31.95 -29.47
N PHE A 94 -15.04 -31.48 -28.28
CA PHE A 94 -16.30 -31.74 -27.60
C PHE A 94 -17.18 -30.48 -27.54
N SER A 95 -16.89 -29.48 -28.35
CA SER A 95 -17.62 -28.21 -28.31
C SER A 95 -19.14 -28.41 -28.45
N GLN A 96 -19.90 -27.62 -27.67
CA GLN A 96 -21.37 -27.65 -27.69
C GLN A 96 -21.99 -29.02 -27.38
N SER A 97 -21.32 -29.84 -26.59
CA SER A 97 -21.77 -31.18 -26.19
C SER A 97 -22.19 -31.21 -24.71
N VAL A 98 -23.00 -32.19 -24.37
CA VAL A 98 -23.32 -32.54 -22.98
C VAL A 98 -22.69 -33.90 -22.66
N ILE A 99 -21.84 -33.92 -21.64
CA ILE A 99 -21.19 -35.14 -21.16
C ILE A 99 -21.76 -35.49 -19.79
N ARG A 100 -22.52 -36.55 -19.73
CA ARG A 100 -23.13 -37.06 -18.50
C ARG A 100 -22.30 -38.18 -17.91
N GLY A 101 -22.08 -38.16 -16.60
CA GLY A 101 -21.24 -39.11 -15.89
C GLY A 101 -19.82 -38.60 -15.70
N ASP A 102 -18.96 -39.41 -15.08
CA ASP A 102 -17.61 -38.99 -14.72
C ASP A 102 -16.67 -38.97 -15.93
N PHE A 103 -15.98 -37.84 -16.13
CA PHE A 103 -15.03 -37.65 -17.20
C PHE A 103 -13.59 -37.63 -16.66
N GLN A 104 -12.81 -38.67 -16.97
CA GLN A 104 -11.48 -38.87 -16.42
C GLN A 104 -10.42 -38.94 -17.53
N VAL A 105 -9.53 -37.96 -17.60
CA VAL A 105 -8.46 -37.90 -18.60
C VAL A 105 -7.44 -39.04 -18.42
N SER A 106 -7.21 -39.45 -17.19
CA SER A 106 -6.29 -40.56 -16.86
C SER A 106 -6.67 -41.89 -17.48
N GLN A 107 -7.91 -42.06 -17.94
CA GLN A 107 -8.37 -43.30 -18.59
C GLN A 107 -8.05 -43.39 -20.09
N TRP A 108 -7.89 -42.25 -20.78
CA TRP A 108 -7.62 -42.23 -22.22
C TRP A 108 -6.29 -41.59 -22.62
N GLY A 109 -5.67 -40.79 -21.75
CA GLY A 109 -4.36 -40.18 -21.99
C GLY A 109 -3.21 -41.20 -22.00
N VAL A 110 -2.08 -40.80 -22.51
CA VAL A 110 -0.87 -41.66 -22.60
C VAL A 110 -0.21 -41.70 -21.22
N LYS A 111 -0.13 -42.86 -20.59
CA LYS A 111 0.55 -43.03 -19.30
C LYS A 111 2.05 -43.21 -19.51
N VAL A 112 2.84 -42.32 -18.93
CA VAL A 112 4.31 -42.36 -19.02
C VAL A 112 4.93 -42.19 -17.64
N GLN A 113 6.10 -42.72 -17.46
CA GLN A 113 6.93 -42.41 -16.28
C GLN A 113 7.61 -41.06 -16.49
N LEU A 114 7.74 -40.28 -15.44
CA LEU A 114 8.43 -38.98 -15.45
C LEU A 114 9.96 -39.19 -15.54
N ILE A 115 10.41 -39.76 -16.65
CA ILE A 115 11.82 -39.96 -16.99
C ILE A 115 12.15 -39.07 -18.19
N GLU A 116 13.28 -38.33 -18.13
CA GLU A 116 13.65 -37.36 -19.15
C GLU A 116 13.74 -37.99 -20.58
N GLU A 117 14.31 -39.19 -20.71
CA GLU A 117 14.42 -39.89 -21.96
C GLU A 117 13.05 -40.26 -22.56
N VAL A 118 12.09 -40.61 -21.70
CA VAL A 118 10.72 -40.93 -22.14
C VAL A 118 9.99 -39.65 -22.52
N LEU A 119 10.11 -38.61 -21.71
CA LEU A 119 9.50 -37.30 -21.98
C LEU A 119 10.04 -36.68 -23.27
N ALA A 120 11.33 -36.81 -23.55
CA ALA A 120 11.97 -36.29 -24.77
C ALA A 120 11.38 -36.89 -26.07
N SER A 121 10.73 -38.03 -25.98
CA SER A 121 10.02 -38.63 -27.15
C SER A 121 8.67 -37.98 -27.44
N PHE A 122 8.11 -37.24 -26.48
CA PHE A 122 6.78 -36.61 -26.56
C PHE A 122 6.82 -35.08 -26.62
N ILE A 123 7.88 -34.48 -26.11
CA ILE A 123 7.97 -33.04 -25.83
C ILE A 123 9.14 -32.46 -26.63
N ALA A 124 8.96 -31.25 -27.18
CA ALA A 124 10.06 -30.53 -27.82
C ALA A 124 11.19 -30.21 -26.82
N ALA A 125 12.45 -30.21 -27.30
CA ALA A 125 13.62 -30.00 -26.45
C ALA A 125 13.56 -28.66 -25.64
N GLU A 126 12.94 -27.61 -26.22
CA GLU A 126 12.76 -26.33 -25.56
C GLU A 126 11.78 -26.43 -24.39
N ASP A 127 10.68 -27.16 -24.56
CA ASP A 127 9.67 -27.34 -23.53
C ASP A 127 10.15 -28.29 -22.43
N LEU A 128 10.94 -29.28 -22.78
CA LEU A 128 11.61 -30.16 -21.84
C LEU A 128 12.59 -29.38 -20.95
N LYS A 129 13.35 -28.45 -21.54
CA LYS A 129 14.24 -27.55 -20.81
C LYS A 129 13.45 -26.63 -19.87
N LYS A 130 12.32 -26.05 -20.30
CA LYS A 130 11.45 -25.24 -19.44
C LYS A 130 10.93 -26.05 -18.25
N LEU A 131 10.53 -27.30 -18.49
CA LEU A 131 10.07 -28.20 -17.41
C LEU A 131 11.20 -28.49 -16.43
N HIS A 132 12.41 -28.75 -16.91
CA HIS A 132 13.58 -29.02 -16.07
C HIS A 132 13.95 -27.79 -15.21
N ASP A 133 14.07 -26.62 -15.82
CA ASP A 133 14.56 -25.41 -15.17
C ASP A 133 13.56 -24.86 -14.12
N LYS A 134 12.27 -25.08 -14.32
CA LYS A 134 11.22 -24.42 -13.52
C LYS A 134 10.48 -25.34 -12.55
N LEU A 135 10.33 -26.61 -12.85
CA LEU A 135 9.59 -27.54 -11.99
C LEU A 135 10.45 -28.15 -10.88
N ALA A 136 11.78 -28.05 -10.96
CA ALA A 136 12.68 -28.81 -10.06
C ALA A 136 12.16 -30.25 -9.85
N LEU A 137 11.53 -30.80 -10.87
CA LEU A 137 11.17 -32.22 -10.88
C LEU A 137 12.46 -32.96 -10.58
N PRO A 138 12.47 -33.93 -9.66
CA PRO A 138 13.54 -34.91 -9.66
C PRO A 138 13.40 -35.71 -10.94
N ILE A 139 13.87 -35.12 -12.04
CA ILE A 139 14.16 -35.87 -13.25
C ILE A 139 15.33 -36.73 -12.82
N LEU A 140 15.04 -38.00 -12.49
CA LEU A 140 16.00 -38.93 -11.99
C LEU A 140 17.10 -39.08 -13.05
N PRO A 141 18.37 -39.16 -12.66
CA PRO A 141 19.48 -39.33 -13.58
C PRO A 141 19.26 -40.59 -14.42
N PRO A 142 19.77 -40.62 -15.64
CA PRO A 142 19.63 -41.75 -16.52
C PRO A 142 20.12 -43.02 -15.86
N SER A 143 19.29 -44.02 -15.91
CA SER A 143 19.56 -45.47 -15.64
C SER A 143 20.50 -45.77 -14.46
N GLY A 144 19.97 -46.22 -13.34
CA GLY A 144 20.75 -47.04 -12.45
C GLY A 144 20.36 -47.19 -10.98
N GLN A 145 19.43 -46.43 -10.43
CA GLN A 145 19.05 -46.60 -9.03
C GLN A 145 17.52 -46.58 -8.85
N ASN A 146 16.97 -47.74 -8.47
CA ASN A 146 15.61 -48.00 -8.00
C ASN A 146 14.45 -47.38 -8.81
N ALA A 147 14.18 -47.92 -9.98
CA ALA A 147 13.04 -47.61 -10.84
C ALA A 147 11.65 -47.99 -10.27
N GLN A 148 11.57 -48.45 -9.03
CA GLN A 148 10.32 -48.97 -8.48
C GLN A 148 9.37 -47.91 -7.90
N ASN A 149 9.78 -46.64 -7.80
CA ASN A 149 8.95 -45.57 -7.21
C ASN A 149 8.79 -44.31 -8.08
N ILE A 150 8.96 -44.42 -9.41
CA ILE A 150 8.78 -43.28 -10.32
C ILE A 150 7.28 -43.07 -10.53
N PRO A 151 6.71 -41.86 -10.22
CA PRO A 151 5.30 -41.62 -10.43
C PRO A 151 4.96 -41.65 -11.94
N TYR A 152 3.82 -42.21 -12.24
CA TYR A 152 3.25 -42.13 -13.58
C TYR A 152 2.48 -40.84 -13.72
N THR A 153 2.62 -40.15 -14.86
CA THR A 153 1.77 -39.02 -15.26
C THR A 153 1.02 -39.37 -16.53
N THR A 154 -0.11 -38.74 -16.73
CA THR A 154 -0.84 -38.86 -18.00
C THR A 154 -0.40 -37.74 -18.93
N ILE A 155 -0.14 -38.01 -20.20
CA ILE A 155 0.18 -36.98 -21.20
C ILE A 155 -0.99 -36.85 -22.18
N VAL A 156 -1.41 -35.61 -22.43
CA VAL A 156 -2.34 -35.23 -23.49
C VAL A 156 -1.56 -34.43 -24.54
N ARG A 157 -1.44 -34.99 -25.74
CA ARG A 157 -0.60 -34.43 -26.82
C ARG A 157 -1.34 -33.45 -27.72
N GLY A 158 -2.65 -33.59 -27.87
CA GLY A 158 -3.49 -32.77 -28.74
C GLY A 158 -4.19 -31.62 -28.03
N THR A 159 -4.73 -30.70 -28.81
CA THR A 159 -5.59 -29.63 -28.34
C THR A 159 -6.91 -30.20 -27.81
N LEU A 160 -7.37 -29.71 -26.67
CA LEU A 160 -8.70 -30.02 -26.13
C LEU A 160 -9.63 -28.82 -26.36
N LYS A 161 -10.76 -29.08 -27.04
CA LYS A 161 -11.78 -28.08 -27.27
C LYS A 161 -13.07 -28.48 -26.52
N PHE A 162 -13.48 -27.62 -25.59
CA PHE A 162 -14.71 -27.76 -24.78
C PHE A 162 -15.54 -26.49 -24.81
N LYS A 163 -15.54 -25.79 -25.92
CA LYS A 163 -16.31 -24.56 -26.04
C LYS A 163 -17.81 -24.84 -25.81
N GLU A 164 -18.42 -24.10 -24.85
CA GLU A 164 -19.84 -24.25 -24.51
C GLU A 164 -20.26 -25.72 -24.15
N THR A 165 -19.33 -26.51 -23.61
CA THR A 165 -19.59 -27.91 -23.23
C THR A 165 -20.11 -27.97 -21.81
N THR A 166 -21.12 -28.80 -21.56
CA THR A 166 -21.69 -29.05 -20.23
C THR A 166 -21.25 -30.44 -19.73
N PHE A 167 -20.64 -30.48 -18.53
CA PHE A 167 -20.33 -31.70 -17.82
C PHE A 167 -21.36 -31.91 -16.68
N GLU A 168 -22.14 -33.02 -16.77
CA GLU A 168 -23.13 -33.40 -15.75
C GLU A 168 -22.58 -34.49 -14.80
N GLY A 169 -21.33 -34.46 -14.45
CA GLY A 169 -20.65 -35.38 -13.53
C GLY A 169 -19.34 -34.78 -13.03
N THR A 170 -18.53 -35.63 -12.38
CA THR A 170 -17.18 -35.20 -11.94
C THR A 170 -16.22 -35.13 -13.13
N VAL A 171 -15.31 -34.17 -13.10
CA VAL A 171 -14.27 -33.99 -14.12
C VAL A 171 -12.91 -34.11 -13.46
N ASP A 172 -12.07 -35.02 -13.98
CA ASP A 172 -10.74 -35.24 -13.43
C ASP A 172 -9.62 -35.06 -14.49
N PHE A 173 -8.92 -33.94 -14.39
CA PHE A 173 -7.71 -33.57 -15.14
C PHE A 173 -6.45 -33.67 -14.28
N SER A 174 -6.53 -34.26 -13.10
CA SER A 174 -5.42 -34.33 -12.16
C SER A 174 -4.22 -35.15 -12.71
N ASN A 175 -3.02 -34.84 -12.19
CA ASN A 175 -1.79 -35.57 -12.52
C ASN A 175 -1.54 -35.71 -14.05
N THR A 176 -1.93 -34.68 -14.81
CA THR A 176 -1.86 -34.71 -16.30
C THR A 176 -1.00 -33.60 -16.84
N LEU A 177 -0.16 -33.94 -17.84
CA LEU A 177 0.66 -33.01 -18.60
C LEU A 177 -0.01 -32.71 -19.95
N PHE A 178 -0.43 -31.47 -20.14
CA PHE A 178 -1.07 -30.97 -21.36
C PHE A 178 -0.04 -30.23 -22.22
N LEU A 179 0.24 -30.77 -23.41
CA LEU A 179 1.25 -30.20 -24.33
C LEU A 179 0.68 -29.11 -25.24
N GLN A 180 -0.62 -29.13 -25.50
CA GLN A 180 -1.31 -28.23 -26.43
C GLN A 180 -2.36 -27.38 -25.65
N PRO A 181 -2.89 -26.33 -26.27
CA PRO A 181 -3.88 -25.45 -25.63
C PRO A 181 -5.14 -26.20 -25.17
N LEU A 182 -5.73 -25.66 -24.08
CA LEU A 182 -7.11 -25.95 -23.70
C LEU A 182 -7.99 -24.79 -24.15
N GLU A 183 -8.99 -25.05 -24.97
CA GLU A 183 -9.98 -24.09 -25.44
C GLU A 183 -11.36 -24.46 -24.89
N ALA A 184 -11.74 -23.87 -23.77
CA ALA A 184 -12.97 -24.20 -23.05
C ALA A 184 -13.78 -22.96 -22.63
N PRO A 185 -13.97 -21.96 -23.52
CA PRO A 185 -14.79 -20.82 -23.18
C PRO A 185 -16.25 -21.24 -23.05
N GLY A 186 -16.94 -20.71 -22.02
CA GLY A 186 -18.36 -21.04 -21.74
C GLY A 186 -18.59 -22.47 -21.26
N ILE A 187 -17.56 -23.15 -20.75
CA ILE A 187 -17.71 -24.50 -20.19
C ILE A 187 -18.54 -24.47 -18.91
N VAL A 188 -19.45 -25.44 -18.75
CA VAL A 188 -20.27 -25.58 -17.55
C VAL A 188 -19.95 -26.89 -16.84
N MET A 189 -19.54 -26.84 -15.58
CA MET A 189 -19.24 -28.01 -14.75
C MET A 189 -20.21 -28.07 -13.56
N THR A 190 -21.18 -28.98 -13.64
CA THR A 190 -22.19 -29.14 -12.58
C THR A 190 -21.71 -30.03 -11.42
N GLY A 191 -20.69 -30.86 -11.66
CA GLY A 191 -20.02 -31.71 -10.67
C GLY A 191 -18.76 -31.05 -10.10
N GLU A 192 -18.08 -31.78 -9.22
CA GLU A 192 -16.74 -31.40 -8.75
C GLU A 192 -15.71 -31.53 -9.89
N SER A 193 -14.72 -30.64 -9.91
CA SER A 193 -13.68 -30.70 -10.92
C SER A 193 -12.29 -30.68 -10.31
N GLN A 194 -11.45 -31.65 -10.70
CA GLN A 194 -10.11 -31.86 -10.16
C GLN A 194 -9.06 -31.58 -11.25
N TRP A 195 -8.21 -30.59 -10.99
CA TRP A 195 -7.11 -30.18 -11.86
C TRP A 195 -5.77 -30.22 -11.10
N SER A 196 -5.76 -30.88 -9.94
CA SER A 196 -4.61 -30.89 -9.03
C SER A 196 -3.41 -31.57 -9.68
N HIS A 197 -2.21 -31.00 -9.44
CA HIS A 197 -0.94 -31.52 -9.98
C HIS A 197 -0.91 -31.59 -11.53
N SER A 198 -1.78 -30.85 -12.21
CA SER A 198 -1.76 -30.75 -13.68
C SER A 198 -0.69 -29.74 -14.15
N ILE A 199 -0.13 -30.00 -15.31
CA ILE A 199 0.90 -29.16 -15.94
C ILE A 199 0.41 -28.74 -17.33
N TRP A 200 0.35 -27.43 -17.55
CA TRP A 200 -0.17 -26.81 -18.77
C TRP A 200 0.96 -26.08 -19.47
N LEU A 201 1.54 -26.68 -20.51
CA LEU A 201 2.64 -26.04 -21.26
C LEU A 201 2.18 -24.92 -22.18
N ASN A 202 0.90 -24.93 -22.55
CA ASN A 202 0.35 -24.01 -23.50
C ASN A 202 -0.86 -23.26 -22.90
N LYS A 203 -1.44 -22.33 -23.66
CA LYS A 203 -2.54 -21.48 -23.27
C LYS A 203 -3.74 -22.26 -22.72
N VAL A 204 -4.32 -21.76 -21.62
CA VAL A 204 -5.56 -22.25 -21.03
C VAL A 204 -6.62 -21.15 -21.11
N ASN A 205 -7.72 -21.44 -21.80
CA ASN A 205 -8.84 -20.52 -21.93
C ASN A 205 -10.10 -21.12 -21.28
N LEU A 206 -10.48 -20.56 -20.14
CA LEU A 206 -11.65 -20.90 -19.35
C LEU A 206 -12.53 -19.65 -19.14
N ASN A 207 -12.54 -18.75 -20.12
CA ASN A 207 -13.40 -17.58 -20.07
C ASN A 207 -14.87 -18.00 -20.06
N GLU A 208 -15.70 -17.25 -19.29
CA GLU A 208 -17.13 -17.52 -19.16
C GLU A 208 -17.46 -18.92 -18.58
N ALA A 209 -16.47 -19.58 -17.93
CA ALA A 209 -16.67 -20.89 -17.32
C ALA A 209 -17.59 -20.80 -16.08
N ASP A 210 -18.50 -21.78 -15.91
CA ASP A 210 -19.36 -21.89 -14.71
C ASP A 210 -19.04 -23.18 -13.95
N PHE A 211 -18.41 -23.03 -12.77
CA PHE A 211 -18.11 -24.11 -11.84
C PHE A 211 -19.15 -24.15 -10.73
N ALA A 212 -20.13 -25.03 -10.85
CA ALA A 212 -21.22 -25.10 -9.91
C ALA A 212 -20.85 -25.68 -8.51
N LYS A 213 -19.77 -26.45 -8.44
CA LYS A 213 -19.26 -27.06 -7.22
C LYS A 213 -17.78 -26.78 -7.01
N THR A 214 -17.15 -27.46 -6.06
CA THR A 214 -15.73 -27.33 -5.75
C THR A 214 -14.86 -27.61 -6.95
N VAL A 215 -13.88 -26.70 -7.18
CA VAL A 215 -12.83 -26.89 -8.18
C VAL A 215 -11.45 -26.78 -7.52
N SER A 216 -10.58 -27.76 -7.81
CA SER A 216 -9.23 -27.79 -7.27
C SER A 216 -8.17 -27.72 -8.36
N PHE A 217 -7.35 -26.67 -8.29
CA PHE A 217 -6.13 -26.48 -9.05
C PHE A 217 -4.89 -26.61 -8.14
N GLU A 218 -4.99 -27.32 -7.03
CA GLU A 218 -3.90 -27.47 -6.07
C GLU A 218 -2.64 -28.01 -6.75
N ASN A 219 -1.49 -27.33 -6.54
CA ASN A 219 -0.21 -27.68 -7.18
C ASN A 219 -0.25 -27.71 -8.73
N ALA A 220 -1.22 -27.06 -9.36
CA ALA A 220 -1.26 -26.95 -10.82
C ALA A 220 -0.19 -25.95 -11.32
N HIS A 221 0.40 -26.23 -12.50
CA HIS A 221 1.44 -25.40 -13.08
C HIS A 221 1.08 -24.93 -14.49
N PHE A 222 0.95 -23.61 -14.66
CA PHE A 222 0.59 -22.97 -15.92
C PHE A 222 1.81 -22.23 -16.49
N PHE A 223 2.33 -22.69 -17.61
CA PHE A 223 3.51 -22.11 -18.26
C PHE A 223 3.21 -20.97 -19.21
N ALA A 224 1.98 -20.91 -19.70
CA ALA A 224 1.53 -19.90 -20.66
C ALA A 224 0.30 -19.14 -20.13
N ASN A 225 -0.13 -18.16 -20.91
CA ASN A 225 -1.27 -17.31 -20.57
C ASN A 225 -2.51 -18.13 -20.20
N THR A 226 -3.07 -17.82 -19.02
CA THR A 226 -4.24 -18.51 -18.44
C THR A 226 -5.37 -17.52 -18.23
N GLN A 227 -6.55 -17.83 -18.77
CA GLN A 227 -7.69 -16.96 -18.80
C GLN A 227 -8.90 -17.57 -18.11
N PHE A 228 -9.49 -16.81 -17.17
CA PHE A 228 -10.73 -17.11 -16.43
C PHE A 228 -11.65 -15.90 -16.45
N GLU A 229 -11.61 -15.09 -17.53
CA GLU A 229 -12.42 -13.87 -17.56
C GLU A 229 -13.91 -14.21 -17.60
N ASP A 230 -14.72 -13.41 -16.86
CA ASP A 230 -16.17 -13.61 -16.75
C ASP A 230 -16.58 -14.98 -16.17
N ALA A 231 -15.66 -15.69 -15.49
CA ALA A 231 -15.94 -17.01 -14.92
C ALA A 231 -16.73 -16.91 -13.59
N ALA A 232 -17.61 -17.88 -13.35
CA ALA A 232 -18.37 -18.01 -12.11
C ALA A 232 -17.90 -19.23 -11.32
N PHE A 233 -17.40 -19.01 -10.11
CA PHE A 233 -17.01 -20.05 -9.17
C PHE A 233 -18.02 -20.10 -8.04
N ARG A 234 -19.00 -21.03 -8.14
CA ARG A 234 -20.08 -21.12 -7.15
C ARG A 234 -19.70 -21.91 -5.91
N GLY A 235 -18.81 -22.88 -6.06
CA GLY A 235 -18.25 -23.65 -4.94
C GLY A 235 -16.86 -23.16 -4.53
N LEU A 236 -16.25 -23.87 -3.57
CA LEU A 236 -14.90 -23.61 -3.11
C LEU A 236 -13.89 -23.72 -4.26
N VAL A 237 -12.97 -22.76 -4.34
CA VAL A 237 -11.88 -22.74 -5.34
C VAL A 237 -10.55 -22.91 -4.65
N ASP A 238 -9.76 -23.88 -5.07
CA ASP A 238 -8.47 -24.18 -4.47
C ASP A 238 -7.32 -24.08 -5.46
N PHE A 239 -6.54 -23.02 -5.37
CA PHE A 239 -5.30 -22.76 -6.11
C PHE A 239 -4.05 -22.90 -5.22
N ARG A 240 -4.12 -23.59 -4.10
CA ARG A 240 -2.97 -23.72 -3.19
C ARG A 240 -1.74 -24.24 -3.94
N TYR A 241 -0.61 -23.55 -3.69
CA TYR A 241 0.70 -23.91 -4.24
C TYR A 241 0.74 -24.00 -5.77
N SER A 242 -0.26 -23.51 -6.46
CA SER A 242 -0.23 -23.42 -7.93
C SER A 242 0.78 -22.38 -8.40
N ARG A 243 1.24 -22.50 -9.64
CA ARG A 243 2.25 -21.62 -10.19
C ARG A 243 1.86 -21.15 -11.59
N PHE A 244 1.94 -19.85 -11.81
CA PHE A 244 1.66 -19.19 -13.08
C PHE A 244 2.94 -18.52 -13.56
N GLU A 245 3.49 -19.01 -14.69
CA GLU A 245 4.75 -18.50 -15.26
C GLU A 245 4.55 -17.30 -16.20
N ASP A 246 3.36 -17.20 -16.76
CA ASP A 246 2.94 -16.11 -17.66
C ASP A 246 1.70 -15.42 -17.08
N LYS A 247 1.13 -14.49 -17.81
CA LYS A 247 -0.03 -13.69 -17.41
C LYS A 247 -1.23 -14.57 -17.04
N ALA A 248 -1.93 -14.16 -15.99
CA ALA A 248 -3.20 -14.76 -15.61
C ALA A 248 -4.28 -13.67 -15.50
N SER A 249 -5.46 -13.95 -16.03
CA SER A 249 -6.60 -13.02 -15.97
C SER A 249 -7.82 -13.71 -15.37
N PHE A 250 -8.38 -13.06 -14.34
CA PHE A 250 -9.63 -13.39 -13.68
C PHE A 250 -10.60 -12.20 -13.78
N ALA A 251 -10.43 -11.35 -14.78
CA ALA A 251 -11.21 -10.13 -14.90
C ALA A 251 -12.71 -10.43 -14.95
N ARG A 252 -13.51 -9.66 -14.20
CA ARG A 252 -14.97 -9.76 -14.10
C ARG A 252 -15.49 -11.11 -13.58
N SER A 253 -14.63 -11.94 -13.00
CA SER A 253 -15.03 -13.22 -12.41
C SER A 253 -15.73 -13.02 -11.07
N GLN A 254 -16.55 -14.01 -10.69
CA GLN A 254 -17.31 -14.02 -9.44
C GLN A 254 -16.98 -15.26 -8.61
N PHE A 255 -16.64 -15.06 -7.34
CA PHE A 255 -16.33 -16.11 -6.38
C PHE A 255 -17.38 -16.09 -5.28
N PHE A 256 -18.27 -17.08 -5.30
CA PHE A 256 -19.40 -17.14 -4.35
C PHE A 256 -19.02 -17.81 -3.03
N ASP A 257 -18.02 -18.68 -3.05
CA ASP A 257 -17.49 -19.34 -1.86
C ASP A 257 -16.01 -19.01 -1.67
N VAL A 258 -15.35 -19.66 -0.70
CA VAL A 258 -13.96 -19.41 -0.34
C VAL A 258 -13.03 -19.64 -1.53
N ALA A 259 -12.19 -18.66 -1.83
CA ALA A 259 -11.12 -18.78 -2.82
C ALA A 259 -9.76 -18.88 -2.11
N ASN A 260 -9.05 -19.96 -2.33
CA ASN A 260 -7.82 -20.27 -1.63
C ASN A 260 -6.61 -20.27 -2.59
N TYR A 261 -5.78 -19.22 -2.48
CA TYR A 261 -4.54 -19.05 -3.23
C TYR A 261 -3.29 -19.14 -2.32
N LEU A 262 -3.37 -19.90 -1.23
CA LEU A 262 -2.27 -20.05 -0.27
C LEU A 262 -1.00 -20.56 -0.98
N GLY A 263 0.11 -19.84 -0.84
CA GLY A 263 1.40 -20.26 -1.39
C GLY A 263 1.52 -20.21 -2.91
N THR A 264 0.53 -19.63 -3.62
CA THR A 264 0.55 -19.48 -5.08
C THR A 264 1.73 -18.59 -5.53
N GLN A 265 2.35 -18.94 -6.65
CA GLN A 265 3.45 -18.21 -7.24
C GLN A 265 3.05 -17.59 -8.59
N TRP A 266 3.17 -16.27 -8.68
CA TRP A 266 2.84 -15.48 -9.86
C TRP A 266 4.11 -14.85 -10.40
N GLN A 267 4.55 -15.28 -11.61
CA GLN A 267 5.80 -14.80 -12.20
C GLN A 267 5.60 -13.63 -13.17
N ASP A 268 4.38 -13.39 -13.63
CA ASP A 268 4.01 -12.26 -14.49
C ASP A 268 2.77 -11.54 -13.91
N ASN A 269 2.28 -10.54 -14.64
CA ASN A 269 1.15 -9.72 -14.26
C ASN A 269 -0.15 -10.53 -14.08
N VAL A 270 -0.89 -10.20 -13.04
CA VAL A 270 -2.18 -10.83 -12.76
C VAL A 270 -3.27 -9.79 -12.75
N ASN A 271 -4.37 -10.11 -13.43
CA ASN A 271 -5.51 -9.21 -13.56
C ASN A 271 -6.75 -9.75 -12.88
N PHE A 272 -7.19 -9.06 -11.83
CA PHE A 272 -8.45 -9.29 -11.11
C PHE A 272 -9.38 -8.08 -11.27
N PHE A 273 -9.31 -7.38 -12.41
CA PHE A 273 -10.16 -6.22 -12.68
C PHE A 273 -11.66 -6.57 -12.55
N GLN A 274 -12.41 -5.75 -11.81
CA GLN A 274 -13.86 -5.92 -11.58
C GLN A 274 -14.27 -7.30 -11.05
N THR A 275 -13.39 -7.97 -10.30
CA THR A 275 -13.70 -9.27 -9.70
C THR A 275 -14.49 -9.09 -8.41
N THR A 276 -15.48 -9.96 -8.17
CA THR A 276 -16.30 -9.92 -6.96
C THR A 276 -16.06 -11.17 -6.11
N TRP A 277 -15.68 -10.98 -4.84
CA TRP A 277 -15.57 -12.05 -3.85
C TRP A 277 -16.66 -11.89 -2.80
N HIS A 278 -17.64 -12.80 -2.84
CA HIS A 278 -18.74 -12.86 -1.86
C HIS A 278 -18.34 -13.53 -0.55
N ASN A 279 -17.23 -14.28 -0.55
CA ASN A 279 -16.70 -14.96 0.62
C ASN A 279 -15.20 -14.64 0.79
N ARG A 280 -14.54 -15.25 1.78
CA ARG A 280 -13.12 -15.02 2.11
C ARG A 280 -12.20 -15.42 0.98
N VAL A 281 -11.13 -14.65 0.78
CA VAL A 281 -10.07 -15.00 -0.14
C VAL A 281 -8.71 -15.02 0.58
N LEU A 282 -7.91 -16.07 0.31
CA LEU A 282 -6.66 -16.35 1.00
C LEU A 282 -5.49 -16.30 0.01
N PHE A 283 -4.74 -15.22 -0.01
CA PHE A 283 -3.49 -15.07 -0.76
C PHE A 283 -2.24 -15.22 0.12
N SER A 284 -2.40 -15.77 1.33
CA SER A 284 -1.29 -15.88 2.29
C SER A 284 -0.13 -16.69 1.72
N ARG A 285 1.11 -16.26 2.07
CA ARG A 285 2.37 -16.91 1.63
C ARG A 285 2.57 -16.91 0.11
N SER A 286 1.77 -16.18 -0.64
CA SER A 286 1.92 -16.08 -2.09
C SER A 286 3.12 -15.21 -2.47
N PHE A 287 3.60 -15.39 -3.70
CA PHE A 287 4.70 -14.63 -4.26
C PHE A 287 4.26 -13.97 -5.58
N TRP A 288 4.46 -12.65 -5.67
CA TRP A 288 4.09 -11.82 -6.80
C TRP A 288 5.34 -11.16 -7.38
N ALA A 289 5.81 -11.67 -8.52
CA ALA A 289 7.03 -11.15 -9.16
C ALA A 289 6.77 -9.87 -9.96
N LYS A 290 5.53 -9.66 -10.41
CA LYS A 290 5.05 -8.50 -11.16
C LYS A 290 3.80 -7.91 -10.51
N SER A 291 3.24 -6.89 -11.12
CA SER A 291 2.07 -6.19 -10.60
C SER A 291 0.82 -7.08 -10.58
N VAL A 292 0.01 -6.86 -9.56
CA VAL A 292 -1.34 -7.43 -9.44
C VAL A 292 -2.38 -6.33 -9.44
N ASN A 293 -3.39 -6.49 -10.28
CA ASN A 293 -4.41 -5.50 -10.51
C ASN A 293 -5.78 -5.96 -9.96
N PHE A 294 -6.26 -5.29 -8.90
CA PHE A 294 -7.60 -5.47 -8.34
C PHE A 294 -8.50 -4.27 -8.63
N TRP A 295 -8.18 -3.47 -9.66
CA TRP A 295 -8.95 -2.26 -9.94
C TRP A 295 -10.46 -2.55 -10.05
N ASP A 296 -11.29 -1.70 -9.38
CA ASP A 296 -12.75 -1.76 -9.38
C ASP A 296 -13.33 -3.11 -8.89
N SER A 297 -12.57 -3.83 -8.05
CA SER A 297 -13.00 -5.11 -7.46
C SER A 297 -13.72 -4.92 -6.15
N THR A 298 -14.55 -5.92 -5.77
CA THR A 298 -15.32 -5.90 -4.52
C THR A 298 -14.95 -7.07 -3.63
N PHE A 299 -14.57 -6.79 -2.39
CA PHE A 299 -14.37 -7.78 -1.33
C PHE A 299 -15.47 -7.63 -0.28
N GLU A 300 -16.45 -8.54 -0.29
CA GLU A 300 -17.52 -8.53 0.71
C GLU A 300 -17.07 -9.10 2.05
N LYS A 301 -16.08 -10.00 2.03
CA LYS A 301 -15.49 -10.63 3.20
C LYS A 301 -13.98 -10.39 3.28
N ALA A 302 -13.37 -10.95 4.32
CA ALA A 302 -11.95 -10.76 4.59
C ALA A 302 -11.05 -11.29 3.47
N VAL A 303 -10.02 -10.51 3.12
CA VAL A 303 -8.93 -10.91 2.25
C VAL A 303 -7.62 -10.97 3.02
N ALA A 304 -6.87 -12.08 2.91
CA ALA A 304 -5.64 -12.30 3.63
C ALA A 304 -4.43 -12.37 2.70
N PHE A 305 -3.49 -11.42 2.89
CA PHE A 305 -2.17 -11.39 2.26
C PHE A 305 -1.04 -11.63 3.28
N ARG A 306 -1.30 -12.46 4.31
CA ARG A 306 -0.31 -12.73 5.36
C ARG A 306 0.94 -13.40 4.79
N GLU A 307 2.13 -12.93 5.22
CA GLU A 307 3.42 -13.51 4.81
C GLU A 307 3.64 -13.48 3.27
N THR A 308 2.88 -12.66 2.55
CA THR A 308 2.96 -12.49 1.09
C THR A 308 4.16 -11.63 0.70
N ARG A 309 4.76 -11.91 -0.45
CA ARG A 309 5.90 -11.14 -0.99
C ARG A 309 5.51 -10.49 -2.30
N PHE A 310 5.59 -9.15 -2.34
CA PHE A 310 5.36 -8.35 -3.53
C PHE A 310 6.68 -7.76 -4.01
N ARG A 311 6.98 -7.91 -5.30
CA ARG A 311 8.13 -7.26 -5.97
C ARG A 311 7.72 -6.06 -6.81
N ASP A 312 6.43 -5.87 -7.01
CA ASP A 312 5.86 -4.80 -7.81
C ASP A 312 4.53 -4.35 -7.19
N ILE A 313 3.76 -3.54 -7.89
CA ILE A 313 2.58 -2.84 -7.40
C ILE A 313 1.45 -3.80 -7.02
N LEU A 314 0.94 -3.64 -5.79
CA LEU A 314 -0.38 -4.13 -5.39
C LEU A 314 -1.40 -3.02 -5.65
N ASN A 315 -2.20 -3.15 -6.70
CA ASN A 315 -3.12 -2.11 -7.15
C ASN A 315 -4.55 -2.35 -6.64
N PHE A 316 -4.99 -1.53 -5.68
CA PHE A 316 -6.36 -1.50 -5.15
C PHE A 316 -7.10 -0.22 -5.56
N LYS A 317 -6.81 0.26 -6.77
CA LYS A 317 -7.53 1.42 -7.28
C LYS A 317 -9.04 1.14 -7.35
N ASP A 318 -9.84 2.08 -6.81
CA ASP A 318 -11.31 2.02 -6.80
C ASP A 318 -11.89 0.70 -6.22
N VAL A 319 -11.14 -0.02 -5.38
CA VAL A 319 -11.61 -1.26 -4.73
C VAL A 319 -12.66 -0.95 -3.66
N HIS A 320 -13.71 -1.77 -3.61
CA HIS A 320 -14.71 -1.76 -2.56
C HIS A 320 -14.39 -2.80 -1.48
N LEU A 321 -14.05 -2.33 -0.28
CA LEU A 321 -13.70 -3.17 0.85
C LEU A 321 -14.76 -3.09 1.95
N LEU A 322 -15.50 -4.19 2.19
CA LEU A 322 -16.58 -4.22 3.17
C LEU A 322 -16.18 -4.82 4.52
N GLU A 323 -15.09 -5.63 4.59
CA GLU A 323 -14.67 -6.23 5.85
C GLU A 323 -13.18 -5.96 6.13
N GLN A 324 -12.26 -6.86 5.81
CA GLN A 324 -10.86 -6.76 6.28
C GLN A 324 -9.86 -7.11 5.19
N VAL A 325 -8.78 -6.32 5.11
CA VAL A 325 -7.54 -6.69 4.40
C VAL A 325 -6.46 -6.93 5.44
N ASP A 326 -5.81 -8.10 5.40
CA ASP A 326 -4.74 -8.47 6.32
C ASP A 326 -3.40 -8.63 5.59
N LEU A 327 -2.53 -7.65 5.77
CA LEU A 327 -1.16 -7.57 5.22
C LEU A 327 -0.09 -7.87 6.28
N SER A 328 -0.46 -8.58 7.37
CA SER A 328 0.49 -8.91 8.44
C SER A 328 1.65 -9.74 7.91
N ASN A 329 2.88 -9.35 8.25
CA ASN A 329 4.11 -9.95 7.74
C ASN A 329 4.26 -9.92 6.20
N ALA A 330 3.47 -9.12 5.50
CA ALA A 330 3.65 -8.92 4.07
C ALA A 330 4.92 -8.11 3.79
N VAL A 331 5.68 -8.50 2.77
CA VAL A 331 6.96 -7.89 2.42
C VAL A 331 6.86 -7.27 1.03
N PHE A 332 7.03 -5.95 0.96
CA PHE A 332 7.15 -5.19 -0.28
C PHE A 332 8.64 -4.96 -0.56
N GLN A 333 9.16 -5.52 -1.67
CA GLN A 333 10.57 -5.49 -2.02
C GLN A 333 10.87 -4.41 -3.06
N GLY A 334 12.01 -3.73 -2.94
CA GLY A 334 12.41 -2.68 -3.88
C GLY A 334 11.45 -1.51 -3.89
N ASP A 335 10.93 -1.17 -5.06
CA ASP A 335 9.98 -0.07 -5.28
C ASP A 335 8.50 -0.52 -5.22
N ALA A 336 8.25 -1.73 -4.74
CA ALA A 336 6.89 -2.25 -4.58
C ALA A 336 6.08 -1.41 -3.59
N TYR A 337 4.84 -1.13 -3.93
CA TYR A 337 3.94 -0.35 -3.08
C TYR A 337 2.48 -0.80 -3.19
N PHE A 338 1.68 -0.38 -2.23
CA PHE A 338 0.26 -0.63 -2.15
C PHE A 338 -0.49 0.62 -2.60
N ASN A 339 -1.04 0.59 -3.81
CA ASN A 339 -1.84 1.68 -4.37
C ASN A 339 -3.28 1.58 -3.85
N VAL A 340 -3.75 2.63 -3.19
CA VAL A 340 -5.12 2.72 -2.64
C VAL A 340 -5.90 3.91 -3.21
N ASP A 341 -5.61 4.32 -4.45
CA ASP A 341 -6.31 5.37 -5.16
C ASP A 341 -7.81 5.05 -5.26
N GLY A 342 -8.68 5.93 -4.80
CA GLY A 342 -10.13 5.73 -4.85
C GLY A 342 -10.69 4.61 -3.96
N LEU A 343 -9.89 4.00 -3.09
CA LEU A 343 -10.32 2.88 -2.23
C LEU A 343 -11.56 3.24 -1.40
N ALA A 344 -12.65 2.54 -1.65
CA ALA A 344 -13.90 2.71 -0.91
C ALA A 344 -13.93 1.78 0.31
N PHE A 345 -13.70 2.34 1.50
CA PHE A 345 -13.88 1.63 2.76
C PHE A 345 -14.31 2.56 3.87
N ASP A 346 -15.16 2.08 4.77
CA ASP A 346 -15.47 2.75 6.03
C ASP A 346 -14.63 2.15 7.15
N SER A 347 -13.81 2.98 7.80
CA SER A 347 -12.99 2.54 8.93
C SER A 347 -13.78 2.03 10.15
N ASN A 348 -15.11 2.22 10.19
CA ASN A 348 -15.99 1.68 11.23
C ASN A 348 -16.29 0.19 11.00
N GLU A 349 -16.43 -0.22 9.76
CA GLU A 349 -16.87 -1.53 9.32
C GLU A 349 -15.68 -2.36 8.82
N ALA A 350 -14.82 -1.75 8.00
CA ALA A 350 -13.67 -2.39 7.39
C ALA A 350 -12.35 -2.05 8.09
N LYS A 351 -11.37 -2.97 8.02
CA LYS A 351 -10.04 -2.80 8.62
C LYS A 351 -8.93 -3.14 7.64
N ILE A 352 -7.87 -2.32 7.67
CA ILE A 352 -6.63 -2.62 6.98
C ILE A 352 -5.58 -2.91 8.04
N LEU A 353 -5.15 -4.17 8.12
CA LEU A 353 -4.17 -4.67 9.07
C LEU A 353 -2.81 -4.80 8.39
N GLY A 354 -1.75 -4.53 9.13
CA GLY A 354 -0.37 -4.69 8.66
C GLY A 354 0.61 -4.48 9.80
N ASP A 355 1.90 -4.68 9.54
CA ASP A 355 2.94 -4.51 10.55
C ASP A 355 3.08 -3.06 10.97
N LYS A 356 3.06 -2.81 12.27
CA LYS A 356 3.20 -1.49 12.87
C LYS A 356 4.49 -0.79 12.43
N GLY A 357 4.35 0.42 11.89
CA GLY A 357 5.45 1.24 11.40
C GLY A 357 6.01 0.82 10.03
N LYS A 358 5.41 -0.19 9.38
CA LYS A 358 5.80 -0.64 8.05
C LYS A 358 4.70 -0.41 7.01
N ILE A 359 3.44 -0.72 7.36
CA ILE A 359 2.32 -0.67 6.41
C ILE A 359 2.10 0.75 5.86
N GLY A 360 2.18 1.77 6.69
CA GLY A 360 2.04 3.16 6.25
C GLY A 360 3.14 3.66 5.31
N LYS A 361 4.29 2.97 5.23
CA LYS A 361 5.38 3.35 4.32
C LYS A 361 5.15 2.88 2.90
N VAL A 362 4.43 1.78 2.74
CA VAL A 362 4.19 1.16 1.43
C VAL A 362 2.89 1.63 0.79
N ILE A 363 1.95 2.18 1.58
CA ILE A 363 0.73 2.78 1.04
C ILE A 363 1.05 4.04 0.26
N GLN A 364 0.54 4.13 -0.97
CA GLN A 364 0.66 5.30 -1.83
C GLN A 364 -0.69 5.70 -2.42
N VAL A 365 -0.83 7.02 -2.60
CA VAL A 365 -1.98 7.66 -3.24
C VAL A 365 -1.43 8.73 -4.20
N PRO A 366 -1.81 8.75 -5.48
CA PRO A 366 -1.20 9.63 -6.47
C PRO A 366 -1.59 11.11 -6.33
N SER A 367 -2.83 11.38 -5.90
CA SER A 367 -3.38 12.74 -5.77
C SER A 367 -4.30 12.86 -4.56
N LEU A 368 -4.49 14.09 -4.07
CA LEU A 368 -5.47 14.35 -3.00
C LEU A 368 -6.89 14.35 -3.54
N GLN A 369 -7.07 14.81 -4.78
CA GLN A 369 -8.39 14.91 -5.41
C GLN A 369 -9.04 13.53 -5.51
N GLY A 370 -10.22 13.39 -4.91
CA GLY A 370 -10.93 12.11 -4.79
C GLY A 370 -10.49 11.21 -3.63
N ASN A 371 -9.29 11.43 -3.05
CA ASN A 371 -8.68 10.57 -2.05
C ASN A 371 -8.66 11.13 -0.62
N GLU A 372 -9.26 12.30 -0.39
CA GLU A 372 -9.24 12.91 0.94
C GLU A 372 -9.93 12.03 1.98
N THR A 373 -11.08 11.45 1.64
CA THR A 373 -11.83 10.52 2.48
C THR A 373 -11.08 9.22 2.73
N VAL A 374 -10.38 8.69 1.71
CA VAL A 374 -9.53 7.50 1.81
C VAL A 374 -8.44 7.72 2.86
N LEU A 375 -7.68 8.81 2.73
CA LEU A 375 -6.60 9.13 3.66
C LEU A 375 -7.11 9.37 5.09
N LEU A 376 -8.26 10.04 5.26
CA LEU A 376 -8.88 10.22 6.58
C LEU A 376 -9.31 8.88 7.19
N ASN A 377 -9.91 8.00 6.42
CA ASN A 377 -10.31 6.67 6.89
C ASN A 377 -9.09 5.81 7.24
N LEU A 378 -7.99 5.88 6.47
CA LEU A 378 -6.72 5.24 6.81
C LEU A 378 -6.14 5.75 8.12
N VAL A 379 -6.13 7.07 8.35
CA VAL A 379 -5.69 7.66 9.62
C VAL A 379 -6.54 7.13 10.78
N ARG A 380 -7.87 7.11 10.64
CA ARG A 380 -8.79 6.59 11.67
C ARG A 380 -8.57 5.10 11.93
N ASN A 381 -8.42 4.30 10.87
CA ASN A 381 -8.13 2.88 10.94
C ASN A 381 -6.86 2.61 11.75
N PHE A 382 -5.74 3.24 11.40
CA PHE A 382 -4.46 3.02 12.09
C PHE A 382 -4.46 3.56 13.53
N ARG A 383 -5.19 4.64 13.81
CA ARG A 383 -5.36 5.13 15.20
C ARG A 383 -6.13 4.14 16.06
N ARG A 384 -7.21 3.52 15.54
CA ARG A 384 -7.98 2.48 16.25
C ARG A 384 -7.17 1.21 16.50
N LEU A 385 -6.24 0.89 15.61
CA LEU A 385 -5.32 -0.23 15.74
C LEU A 385 -4.07 0.10 16.60
N GLU A 386 -4.02 1.30 17.19
CA GLU A 386 -2.86 1.81 17.96
C GLU A 386 -1.55 1.82 17.16
N GLN A 387 -1.63 1.88 15.85
CA GLN A 387 -0.52 2.00 14.93
C GLN A 387 -0.21 3.48 14.65
N ILE A 388 0.21 4.21 15.69
CA ILE A 388 0.46 5.65 15.61
C ILE A 388 1.47 6.05 14.52
N PRO A 389 2.60 5.34 14.30
CA PRO A 389 3.53 5.68 13.22
C PRO A 389 2.89 5.65 11.83
N ASP A 390 2.01 4.68 11.58
CA ASP A 390 1.35 4.52 10.29
C ASP A 390 0.25 5.57 10.09
N ALA A 391 -0.52 5.89 11.14
CA ALA A 391 -1.47 7.00 11.14
C ALA A 391 -0.78 8.34 10.83
N ASN A 392 0.36 8.62 11.50
CA ASN A 392 1.15 9.82 11.26
C ASN A 392 1.68 9.87 9.81
N LYS A 393 2.07 8.72 9.24
CA LYS A 393 2.53 8.66 7.85
C LYS A 393 1.40 8.99 6.86
N MET A 394 0.19 8.51 7.09
CA MET A 394 -0.98 8.85 6.27
C MET A 394 -1.34 10.34 6.39
N GLU A 395 -1.27 10.90 7.58
CA GLU A 395 -1.52 12.33 7.80
C GLU A 395 -0.46 13.21 7.14
N TYR A 396 0.81 12.79 7.21
CA TYR A 396 1.90 13.43 6.46
C TYR A 396 1.64 13.39 4.96
N LEU A 397 1.27 12.22 4.42
CA LEU A 397 0.98 12.05 2.99
C LEU A 397 -0.17 12.98 2.55
N ARG A 398 -1.26 13.03 3.33
CA ARG A 398 -2.39 13.93 3.09
C ARG A 398 -1.95 15.40 3.00
N SER A 399 -1.20 15.86 4.00
CA SER A 399 -0.74 17.25 4.07
C SER A 399 0.23 17.58 2.93
N ARG A 400 1.12 16.64 2.56
CA ARG A 400 2.03 16.79 1.43
C ARG A 400 1.28 16.92 0.10
N LEU A 401 0.29 16.07 -0.14
CA LEU A 401 -0.53 16.13 -1.35
C LEU A 401 -1.32 17.45 -1.41
N GLN A 402 -1.78 17.97 -0.27
CA GLN A 402 -2.44 19.28 -0.19
C GLN A 402 -1.51 20.42 -0.61
N VAL A 403 -0.25 20.39 -0.20
CA VAL A 403 0.73 21.39 -0.64
C VAL A 403 0.98 21.32 -2.14
N ILE A 404 1.12 20.10 -2.69
CA ILE A 404 1.30 19.90 -4.13
C ILE A 404 0.09 20.42 -4.92
N GLU A 405 -1.12 20.16 -4.43
CA GLU A 405 -2.34 20.65 -5.07
C GLU A 405 -2.44 22.19 -5.04
N LEU A 406 -2.09 22.81 -3.89
CA LEU A 406 -2.04 24.28 -3.79
C LEU A 406 -0.97 24.87 -4.71
N GLU A 407 0.20 24.24 -4.80
CA GLU A 407 1.27 24.65 -5.71
C GLU A 407 0.82 24.62 -7.17
N ASN A 408 0.19 23.52 -7.59
CA ASN A 408 -0.38 23.39 -8.94
C ASN A 408 -1.44 24.47 -9.22
N ARG A 409 -2.32 24.74 -8.23
CA ARG A 409 -3.32 25.83 -8.37
C ARG A 409 -2.66 27.18 -8.51
N LEU A 410 -1.66 27.51 -7.67
CA LEU A 410 -0.95 28.77 -7.72
C LEU A 410 -0.22 28.99 -9.04
N GLN A 411 0.39 27.94 -9.61
CA GLN A 411 1.09 28.00 -10.90
C GLN A 411 0.14 28.22 -12.09
N GLN A 412 -1.12 27.78 -12.00
CA GLN A 412 -2.12 27.94 -13.05
C GLN A 412 -2.80 29.31 -13.04
N VAL A 413 -2.62 30.14 -11.99
CA VAL A 413 -3.25 31.45 -11.90
C VAL A 413 -2.53 32.44 -12.81
N PRO A 414 -3.22 33.11 -13.77
CA PRO A 414 -2.61 34.11 -14.64
C PRO A 414 -2.19 35.35 -13.83
N TRP A 415 -1.13 36.00 -14.27
CA TRP A 415 -0.47 37.10 -13.55
C TRP A 415 -1.41 38.24 -13.14
N TYR A 416 -2.47 38.54 -13.91
CA TYR A 416 -3.42 39.60 -13.60
C TYR A 416 -4.34 39.27 -12.42
N GLN A 417 -4.42 38.02 -11.97
CA GLN A 417 -5.19 37.58 -10.82
C GLN A 417 -4.37 37.47 -9.52
N TRP A 418 -3.07 37.78 -9.55
CA TRP A 418 -2.22 37.72 -8.33
C TRP A 418 -2.63 38.68 -7.23
N LEU A 419 -3.37 39.74 -7.56
CA LEU A 419 -3.95 40.66 -6.59
C LEU A 419 -5.30 40.20 -6.03
N SER A 420 -5.80 39.03 -6.42
CA SER A 420 -7.07 38.53 -5.93
C SER A 420 -6.96 38.00 -4.48
N TRP A 421 -8.00 38.14 -3.70
CA TRP A 421 -8.07 37.63 -2.32
C TRP A 421 -7.87 36.11 -2.28
N SER A 422 -8.39 35.37 -3.27
CA SER A 422 -8.23 33.94 -3.38
C SER A 422 -6.78 33.52 -3.55
N PHE A 423 -6.03 34.19 -4.43
CA PHE A 423 -4.59 33.95 -4.61
C PHE A 423 -3.81 34.22 -3.31
N GLY A 424 -4.07 35.37 -2.65
CA GLY A 424 -3.42 35.73 -1.38
C GLY A 424 -3.67 34.68 -0.28
N ARG A 425 -4.91 34.21 -0.15
CA ARG A 425 -5.26 33.15 0.79
C ARG A 425 -4.56 31.84 0.49
N ASP A 426 -4.59 31.39 -0.77
CA ASP A 426 -3.98 30.12 -1.16
C ASP A 426 -2.44 30.16 -1.04
N LEU A 427 -1.83 31.33 -1.32
CA LEU A 427 -0.40 31.56 -1.09
C LEU A 427 -0.03 31.51 0.39
N LEU A 428 -0.83 32.13 1.25
CA LEU A 428 -0.60 32.07 2.71
C LEU A 428 -0.76 30.65 3.26
N LEU A 429 -1.77 29.91 2.79
CA LEU A 429 -1.94 28.51 3.15
C LEU A 429 -0.78 27.64 2.68
N TRP A 430 -0.34 27.81 1.43
CA TRP A 430 0.82 27.10 0.88
C TRP A 430 2.09 27.39 1.70
N LEU A 431 2.34 28.67 2.00
CA LEU A 431 3.50 29.09 2.79
C LEU A 431 3.44 28.51 4.21
N GLY A 432 2.28 28.61 4.88
CA GLY A 432 2.07 28.08 6.22
C GLY A 432 2.27 26.57 6.29
N LEU A 433 1.68 25.81 5.37
CA LEU A 433 1.85 24.36 5.29
C LEU A 433 3.29 23.95 4.93
N SER A 434 3.97 24.72 4.05
CA SER A 434 5.37 24.47 3.70
C SER A 434 6.30 24.71 4.89
N VAL A 435 6.08 25.74 5.67
CA VAL A 435 6.82 25.99 6.91
C VAL A 435 6.58 24.87 7.93
N LEU A 436 5.33 24.43 8.11
CA LEU A 436 5.00 23.31 9.00
C LEU A 436 5.65 22.00 8.54
N LEU A 437 5.70 21.74 7.23
CA LEU A 437 6.44 20.62 6.66
C LEU A 437 7.90 20.67 7.06
N LEU A 438 8.58 21.80 6.77
CA LEU A 438 10.01 21.93 6.96
C LEU A 438 10.45 21.93 8.43
N LEU A 439 9.61 22.42 9.34
CA LEU A 439 9.95 22.54 10.78
C LEU A 439 9.48 21.36 11.62
N SER A 440 8.49 20.57 11.19
CA SER A 440 7.87 19.54 12.03
C SER A 440 7.38 18.31 11.29
N ASP A 441 7.58 18.21 9.97
CA ASP A 441 6.90 17.19 9.14
C ASP A 441 5.39 17.12 9.46
N TYR A 442 4.72 18.27 9.51
CA TYR A 442 3.31 18.43 9.91
C TYR A 442 3.00 17.90 11.32
N GLY A 443 3.93 18.05 12.26
CA GLY A 443 3.75 17.59 13.65
C GLY A 443 3.86 16.08 13.83
N THR A 444 4.45 15.37 12.89
CA THR A 444 4.65 13.91 13.01
C THR A 444 6.06 13.55 13.49
N ASN A 445 6.99 14.52 13.48
CA ASN A 445 8.40 14.28 13.77
C ASN A 445 8.89 15.11 14.97
N PHE A 446 8.77 14.50 16.16
CA PHE A 446 9.21 15.13 17.41
C PHE A 446 10.72 15.46 17.41
N SER A 447 11.55 14.57 16.87
CA SER A 447 13.00 14.75 16.84
C SER A 447 13.40 15.98 16.01
N LEU A 448 12.69 16.24 14.90
CA LEU A 448 12.92 17.42 14.07
C LEU A 448 12.60 18.71 14.85
N VAL A 449 11.43 18.77 15.49
CA VAL A 449 11.00 19.92 16.29
C VAL A 449 11.99 20.19 17.43
N LEU A 450 12.44 19.16 18.14
CA LEU A 450 13.43 19.28 19.20
C LEU A 450 14.77 19.83 18.67
N THR A 451 15.25 19.33 17.54
CA THR A 451 16.49 19.78 16.89
C THR A 451 16.40 21.25 16.49
N VAL A 452 15.28 21.66 15.88
CA VAL A 452 15.00 23.07 15.53
C VAL A 452 15.03 23.97 16.77
N GLY A 453 14.44 23.54 17.87
CA GLY A 453 14.41 24.30 19.13
C GLY A 453 15.77 24.47 19.77
N ILE A 454 16.57 23.41 19.83
CA ILE A 454 17.94 23.45 20.37
C ILE A 454 18.79 24.39 19.53
N TRP A 455 18.74 24.29 18.21
CA TRP A 455 19.53 25.15 17.33
C TRP A 455 19.10 26.61 17.41
N SER A 456 17.77 26.88 17.41
CA SER A 456 17.22 28.24 17.60
C SER A 456 17.68 28.87 18.90
N SER A 457 17.62 28.09 20.02
CA SER A 457 18.07 28.56 21.31
C SER A 457 19.57 28.90 21.33
N ALA A 458 20.41 28.05 20.72
CA ALA A 458 21.84 28.27 20.62
C ALA A 458 22.17 29.54 19.78
N TYR A 459 21.49 29.69 18.65
CA TYR A 459 21.65 30.84 17.75
C TYR A 459 21.31 32.16 18.45
N PHE A 460 20.16 32.28 19.10
CA PHE A 460 19.81 33.49 19.82
C PHE A 460 20.71 33.74 21.04
N GLY A 461 21.19 32.70 21.71
CA GLY A 461 22.16 32.80 22.79
C GLY A 461 23.44 33.53 22.33
N VAL A 462 23.99 33.13 21.18
CA VAL A 462 25.15 33.79 20.58
C VAL A 462 24.84 35.22 20.15
N LEU A 463 23.68 35.46 19.55
CA LEU A 463 23.28 36.82 19.16
C LEU A 463 23.17 37.77 20.36
N PHE A 464 22.56 37.31 21.47
CA PHE A 464 22.52 38.10 22.69
C PHE A 464 23.90 38.40 23.23
N TRP A 465 24.81 37.42 23.22
CA TRP A 465 26.19 37.59 23.63
C TRP A 465 26.92 38.64 22.75
N ILE A 466 26.81 38.54 21.42
CA ILE A 466 27.45 39.46 20.48
C ILE A 466 26.91 40.89 20.70
N ILE A 467 25.60 41.05 20.78
CA ILE A 467 24.99 42.38 20.93
C ILE A 467 25.40 43.03 22.26
N ASP A 468 25.37 42.27 23.34
CA ASP A 468 25.76 42.78 24.65
C ASP A 468 27.24 43.17 24.71
N ARG A 469 28.11 42.40 24.09
CA ARG A 469 29.57 42.67 24.04
C ARG A 469 29.98 43.73 23.06
N CYS A 470 29.28 43.86 21.94
CA CYS A 470 29.71 44.81 20.85
C CYS A 470 28.94 46.13 20.85
N HIS A 471 27.71 46.16 21.41
CA HIS A 471 26.79 47.31 21.27
C HIS A 471 26.46 48.03 22.59
N SER A 472 27.01 47.61 23.71
CA SER A 472 26.83 48.30 24.98
C SER A 472 27.53 49.68 24.98
N PRO A 473 26.94 50.72 25.62
CA PRO A 473 27.61 52.02 25.78
C PRO A 473 28.95 51.94 26.52
N GLN A 474 29.19 50.89 27.24
CA GLN A 474 30.49 50.55 27.85
C GLN A 474 30.81 49.09 27.46
N PRO A 475 31.48 48.89 26.29
CA PRO A 475 31.87 47.56 25.83
C PRO A 475 32.76 46.90 26.86
N ALA A 476 32.25 45.82 27.43
CA ALA A 476 33.04 45.00 28.33
C ALA A 476 34.03 44.20 27.54
N LEU A 477 35.33 44.29 27.82
CA LEU A 477 36.36 43.50 27.21
C LEU A 477 36.04 41.99 27.34
N THR A 478 35.82 41.33 26.22
CA THR A 478 35.64 39.88 26.17
C THR A 478 36.95 39.22 26.57
N THR A 479 36.93 38.36 27.57
CA THR A 479 38.09 37.53 27.89
C THR A 479 38.25 36.44 26.81
N THR A 480 39.47 36.18 26.37
CA THR A 480 39.78 35.15 25.37
C THR A 480 39.17 33.77 25.72
N PRO A 481 39.20 33.29 26.97
CA PRO A 481 38.58 32.01 27.32
C PRO A 481 37.04 32.03 27.20
N GLU A 482 36.37 33.15 27.47
CA GLU A 482 34.92 33.31 27.29
C GLU A 482 34.52 33.22 25.81
N ALA A 483 35.27 33.92 24.95
CA ALA A 483 35.02 33.88 23.51
C ALA A 483 35.25 32.47 22.93
N ILE A 484 36.30 31.78 23.37
CA ILE A 484 36.57 30.41 22.96
C ILE A 484 35.46 29.46 23.44
N ALA A 485 35.00 29.61 24.67
CA ALA A 485 33.91 28.80 25.21
C ALA A 485 32.60 29.01 24.48
N MET A 486 32.25 30.27 24.16
CA MET A 486 31.02 30.61 23.43
C MET A 486 31.06 30.10 21.98
N ILE A 487 32.15 30.39 21.23
CA ILE A 487 32.28 29.96 19.83
C ILE A 487 32.41 28.41 19.78
N GLY A 488 33.19 27.80 20.67
CA GLY A 488 33.38 26.36 20.71
C GLY A 488 32.07 25.62 21.03
N SER A 489 31.34 26.06 22.04
CA SER A 489 30.04 25.47 22.39
C SER A 489 29.01 25.63 21.26
N PHE A 490 28.91 26.81 20.64
CA PHE A 490 28.02 27.06 19.51
C PHE A 490 28.37 26.17 18.29
N SER A 491 29.65 26.09 17.96
CA SER A 491 30.11 25.23 16.85
C SER A 491 29.76 23.76 17.11
N THR A 492 29.97 23.29 18.33
CA THR A 492 29.64 21.91 18.75
C THR A 492 28.13 21.65 18.65
N ILE A 493 27.29 22.54 19.21
CA ILE A 493 25.83 22.41 19.11
C ILE A 493 25.39 22.45 17.66
N THR A 494 25.95 23.34 16.84
CA THR A 494 25.57 23.46 15.42
C THR A 494 25.95 22.20 14.64
N VAL A 495 27.10 21.59 14.87
CA VAL A 495 27.50 20.33 14.23
C VAL A 495 26.56 19.18 14.64
N ILE A 496 26.26 19.06 15.95
CA ILE A 496 25.36 18.02 16.45
C ILE A 496 23.95 18.20 15.87
N THR A 497 23.41 19.42 15.93
CA THR A 497 22.05 19.69 15.43
C THR A 497 21.96 19.59 13.91
N ALA A 498 22.98 20.03 13.15
CA ALA A 498 23.04 19.85 11.72
C ALA A 498 23.06 18.35 11.34
N THR A 499 23.93 17.56 11.98
CA THR A 499 23.98 16.12 11.72
C THR A 499 22.65 15.42 12.08
N ALA A 500 22.01 15.80 13.16
CA ALA A 500 20.67 15.31 13.53
C ALA A 500 19.62 15.71 12.49
N LEU A 501 19.63 16.95 12.02
CA LEU A 501 18.72 17.47 11.01
C LEU A 501 18.89 16.75 9.66
N PHE A 502 20.14 16.50 9.22
CA PHE A 502 20.39 15.73 7.99
C PHE A 502 19.91 14.27 8.06
N ARG A 503 19.82 13.69 9.28
CA ARG A 503 19.30 12.32 9.47
C ARG A 503 17.78 12.26 9.57
N VAL A 504 17.15 13.33 10.05
CA VAL A 504 15.74 13.31 10.46
C VAL A 504 14.85 14.06 9.48
N ALA A 505 15.31 15.14 8.86
CA ALA A 505 14.52 15.94 7.92
C ALA A 505 14.47 15.32 6.53
N HIS A 506 13.29 15.34 5.91
CA HIS A 506 13.12 14.91 4.52
C HIS A 506 13.92 15.76 3.52
N ASN A 507 13.95 17.07 3.72
CA ASN A 507 14.66 18.03 2.88
C ASN A 507 15.56 18.94 3.74
N PRO A 508 16.73 18.47 4.21
CA PRO A 508 17.54 19.19 5.18
C PRO A 508 18.02 20.55 4.67
N GLY A 509 18.34 20.68 3.38
CA GLY A 509 18.75 21.94 2.78
C GLY A 509 17.64 23.01 2.81
N LEU A 510 16.41 22.63 2.46
CA LEU A 510 15.26 23.54 2.52
C LEU A 510 14.87 23.89 3.98
N THR A 511 15.00 22.94 4.90
CA THR A 511 14.80 23.21 6.34
C THR A 511 15.80 24.21 6.87
N LEU A 512 17.09 24.08 6.51
CA LEU A 512 18.13 25.06 6.86
C LEU A 512 17.85 26.42 6.24
N ALA A 513 17.43 26.48 4.98
CA ALA A 513 17.07 27.73 4.32
C ALA A 513 15.85 28.39 5.00
N CYS A 514 14.81 27.62 5.34
CA CYS A 514 13.63 28.09 6.08
C CYS A 514 14.04 28.63 7.45
N LEU A 515 14.86 27.89 8.20
CA LEU A 515 15.37 28.32 9.49
C LEU A 515 16.19 29.61 9.37
N SER A 516 17.04 29.74 8.37
CA SER A 516 17.81 30.94 8.15
C SER A 516 16.91 32.16 7.84
N VAL A 517 15.84 31.97 7.07
CA VAL A 517 14.85 33.04 6.79
C VAL A 517 14.08 33.41 8.06
N VAL A 518 13.63 32.44 8.84
CA VAL A 518 12.85 32.66 10.07
C VAL A 518 13.72 33.26 11.18
N LEU A 519 14.95 32.82 11.32
CA LEU A 519 15.82 33.25 12.42
C LEU A 519 16.62 34.51 12.07
N PHE A 520 16.97 34.72 10.82
CA PHE A 520 18.02 35.66 10.54
C PHE A 520 17.64 37.09 10.11
N PRO A 521 17.10 37.49 9.02
CA PRO A 521 17.29 38.91 8.79
C PRO A 521 16.09 39.80 8.61
N ILE A 522 15.03 39.32 7.96
CA ILE A 522 13.92 40.22 7.59
C ILE A 522 13.17 40.73 8.82
N PRO A 523 12.78 39.83 9.75
CA PRO A 523 12.11 40.29 10.97
C PRO A 523 13.01 41.12 11.88
N LEU A 524 14.30 40.77 11.97
CA LEU A 524 15.26 41.55 12.76
C LEU A 524 15.50 42.96 12.15
N ALA A 525 15.62 43.04 10.83
CA ALA A 525 15.75 44.32 10.13
C ALA A 525 14.47 45.15 10.30
N VAL A 526 13.29 44.54 10.15
CA VAL A 526 11.98 45.22 10.36
C VAL A 526 11.83 45.69 11.80
N THR A 527 12.14 44.82 12.77
CA THR A 527 12.05 45.22 14.19
C THR A 527 13.05 46.30 14.58
N THR A 528 14.27 46.28 14.02
CA THR A 528 15.25 47.36 14.21
C THR A 528 14.80 48.66 13.57
N LEU A 529 14.17 48.62 12.38
CA LEU A 529 13.61 49.80 11.71
C LEU A 529 12.41 50.37 12.49
N ILE A 530 11.52 49.53 13.00
CA ILE A 530 10.40 49.93 13.83
C ILE A 530 10.93 50.52 15.14
N TYR A 531 11.88 49.87 15.79
CA TYR A 531 12.49 50.33 17.02
C TYR A 531 13.15 51.71 16.87
N ARG A 532 13.80 51.98 15.73
CA ARG A 532 14.39 53.30 15.42
C ARG A 532 13.33 54.40 15.22
N LYS A 533 12.10 54.06 14.85
CA LYS A 533 11.00 54.99 14.60
C LYS A 533 10.15 55.27 15.83
N ILE A 534 10.21 54.45 16.88
CA ILE A 534 9.46 54.68 18.12
C ILE A 534 10.22 55.77 18.93
N PRO A 535 9.56 56.90 19.25
CA PRO A 535 10.17 57.93 20.11
C PRO A 535 10.57 57.28 21.43
N ARG A 536 11.78 57.54 21.87
CA ARG A 536 12.26 57.16 23.21
C ARG A 536 11.64 58.10 24.25
N ASP A 537 10.43 57.88 24.59
CA ASP A 537 9.89 58.49 25.81
C ASP A 537 10.27 57.56 26.97
N ASP A 538 11.11 58.08 27.86
CA ASP A 538 11.55 57.39 29.07
C ASP A 538 10.37 57.00 30.00
N GLU A 539 9.17 57.51 29.73
CA GLU A 539 7.94 57.22 30.44
C GLU A 539 7.42 55.78 30.22
N VAL A 540 7.72 55.13 29.11
CA VAL A 540 7.30 53.73 28.87
C VAL A 540 7.92 52.76 29.87
N THR A 541 9.09 53.13 30.43
CA THR A 541 9.76 52.34 31.46
C THR A 541 9.06 52.47 32.83
N TYR A 542 8.40 53.58 33.09
CA TYR A 542 7.67 53.83 34.32
C TYR A 542 6.36 53.01 34.40
N PHE A 543 5.67 52.80 33.29
CA PHE A 543 4.44 52.02 33.27
C PHE A 543 4.63 50.56 33.71
N VAL A 544 5.82 50.05 33.60
CA VAL A 544 6.18 48.69 34.02
C VAL A 544 6.51 48.63 35.52
N GLU A 545 6.95 49.72 36.12
CA GLU A 545 7.23 49.78 37.54
C GLU A 545 5.95 49.95 38.40
N ASP A 546 4.89 50.53 37.86
CA ASP A 546 3.71 50.93 38.63
C ASP A 546 2.55 49.92 38.65
N GLY A 547 2.82 48.67 38.79
CA GLY A 547 1.79 47.70 39.28
C GLY A 547 0.77 47.16 38.27
N GLY A 548 0.52 47.80 37.12
CA GLY A 548 -0.48 47.38 36.16
C GLY A 548 -0.11 46.01 35.49
N MET A 549 1.13 45.85 35.16
CA MET A 549 1.65 44.54 34.64
C MET A 549 1.80 43.49 35.76
N ARG A 550 1.89 43.91 37.02
CA ARG A 550 1.91 43.01 38.16
C ARG A 550 0.55 42.32 38.37
N GLN A 551 -0.54 42.97 38.02
CA GLN A 551 -1.90 42.40 38.07
C GLN A 551 -2.15 41.45 36.87
N LEU A 552 -1.63 41.77 35.68
CA LEU A 552 -1.67 40.83 34.55
C LEU A 552 -0.81 39.57 34.80
N ARG A 553 0.27 39.67 35.56
CA ARG A 553 1.08 38.55 36.03
C ARG A 553 0.31 37.57 36.93
N LEU A 554 -0.59 38.09 37.78
CA LEU A 554 -1.41 37.24 38.63
C LEU A 554 -2.48 36.49 37.86
N LEU A 555 -2.85 36.94 36.65
CA LEU A 555 -3.83 36.31 35.78
C LEU A 555 -3.22 35.26 34.84
N ILE A 556 -1.95 35.37 34.46
CA ILE A 556 -1.37 34.57 33.40
C ILE A 556 -0.59 33.34 33.90
N VAL A 557 -0.47 33.04 35.12
CA VAL A 557 0.11 31.79 35.64
C VAL A 557 0.99 31.99 36.86
N ARG A 558 0.48 31.58 37.99
CA ARG A 558 1.33 31.09 39.07
C ARG A 558 1.79 29.68 38.73
N LEU A 559 2.86 29.59 37.96
CA LEU A 559 3.60 28.31 37.94
C LEU A 559 4.36 28.19 39.26
N PRO A 560 4.46 26.96 39.84
CA PRO A 560 5.11 26.77 41.13
C PRO A 560 6.55 27.30 41.06
N ILE A 561 6.93 27.98 42.12
CA ILE A 561 8.32 28.46 42.31
C ILE A 561 9.22 27.23 42.29
N MET A 562 9.99 27.05 41.23
CA MET A 562 11.00 25.97 41.16
C MET A 562 12.01 26.15 42.32
N PRO A 563 12.41 25.06 42.97
CA PRO A 563 13.33 25.14 44.09
C PRO A 563 14.63 25.84 43.66
N ARG A 564 15.22 26.56 44.59
CA ARG A 564 16.45 27.36 44.40
C ARG A 564 17.66 26.46 44.11
N PHE A 565 17.83 26.02 42.89
CA PHE A 565 19.06 25.38 42.45
C PHE A 565 20.16 26.43 42.24
N VAL A 566 21.38 26.07 42.51
CA VAL A 566 22.57 26.94 42.45
C VAL A 566 22.69 27.63 41.07
N PHE A 567 22.30 26.98 39.98
CA PHE A 567 22.27 27.56 38.64
C PHE A 567 21.20 28.64 38.42
N PHE A 568 20.17 28.69 39.26
CA PHE A 568 19.08 29.65 39.14
C PHE A 568 19.22 30.80 40.12
N ARG A 569 20.14 30.75 41.05
CA ARG A 569 20.35 31.76 42.08
C ARG A 569 20.77 33.09 41.48
N ASP A 570 21.57 33.11 40.44
CA ASP A 570 22.07 34.30 39.79
C ASP A 570 21.08 34.91 38.80
N ARG A 571 19.98 34.22 38.49
CA ARG A 571 18.90 34.77 37.65
C ARG A 571 18.09 35.87 38.31
N PHE A 572 17.99 35.86 39.61
CA PHE A 572 17.19 36.81 40.38
C PHE A 572 18.04 37.95 40.94
N ALA A 573 19.34 37.88 40.78
CA ALA A 573 20.15 39.07 41.03
C ALA A 573 19.88 40.04 39.87
N PRO A 574 19.26 41.23 40.14
CA PRO A 574 19.36 42.32 39.16
C PRO A 574 20.82 42.44 38.76
N ILE A 575 21.09 42.77 37.51
CA ILE A 575 22.46 43.07 37.05
C ILE A 575 22.94 44.21 37.94
N LEU A 576 23.37 43.86 39.14
CA LEU A 576 24.04 44.75 40.05
C LEU A 576 25.37 45.10 39.37
N ARG A 577 25.62 46.34 39.23
CA ARG A 577 26.67 47.12 38.55
C ARG A 577 28.02 46.46 38.25
N ASP A 578 28.36 45.29 38.85
CA ASP A 578 29.68 44.70 38.79
C ASP A 578 29.75 43.19 38.43
N ARG A 579 28.63 42.49 38.21
CA ARG A 579 28.63 41.08 37.80
C ARG A 579 28.24 40.93 36.33
N ARG A 580 29.19 40.62 35.49
CA ARG A 580 29.00 40.25 34.09
C ARG A 580 28.32 38.93 33.96
N TRP A 581 27.38 38.82 33.00
CA TRP A 581 26.85 37.54 32.57
C TRP A 581 28.00 36.68 32.00
N GLY A 582 28.12 35.40 32.44
CA GLY A 582 28.94 34.42 31.82
C GLY A 582 28.32 33.92 30.51
N TRP A 583 29.12 33.28 29.66
CA TRP A 583 28.66 32.77 28.36
C TRP A 583 27.46 31.82 28.49
N LEU A 584 27.35 31.04 29.56
CA LEU A 584 26.25 30.12 29.82
C LEU A 584 24.92 30.85 30.09
N ASN A 585 24.96 32.03 30.67
CA ASN A 585 23.76 32.80 31.01
C ASN A 585 23.00 33.27 29.76
N TYR A 586 23.66 33.46 28.62
CA TYR A 586 23.02 33.84 27.38
C TYR A 586 22.26 32.67 26.76
N TYR A 587 22.79 31.44 26.87
CA TYR A 587 22.04 30.26 26.46
C TYR A 587 20.83 30.02 27.34
N ASP A 588 21.00 30.16 28.64
CA ASP A 588 19.91 30.02 29.61
C ASP A 588 18.82 31.06 29.36
N PHE A 589 19.19 32.31 29.13
CA PHE A 589 18.28 33.38 28.77
C PHE A 589 17.54 33.09 27.47
N SER A 590 18.20 32.64 26.44
CA SER A 590 17.63 32.25 25.17
C SER A 590 16.65 31.07 25.31
N LEU A 591 17.06 30.03 26.02
CA LEU A 591 16.22 28.83 26.25
C LEU A 591 14.93 29.19 27.01
N ASN A 592 15.03 30.05 28.01
CA ASN A 592 13.86 30.53 28.76
C ASN A 592 12.92 31.35 27.92
N ASN A 593 13.45 32.19 27.01
CA ASN A 593 12.64 32.95 26.08
C ASN A 593 11.89 32.03 25.10
N LEU A 594 12.54 30.99 24.60
CA LEU A 594 11.97 30.08 23.65
C LEU A 594 10.88 29.19 24.30
N LEU A 595 11.19 28.59 25.47
CA LEU A 595 10.33 27.59 26.10
C LEU A 595 9.30 28.17 27.08
N LYS A 596 9.37 29.46 27.44
CA LYS A 596 8.46 30.09 28.40
C LYS A 596 8.46 29.45 29.80
N PHE A 597 9.54 28.78 30.18
CA PHE A 597 9.67 28.21 31.52
C PHE A 597 9.87 29.34 32.58
N GLY A 598 8.87 30.09 32.79
CA GLY A 598 8.71 31.07 33.83
C GLY A 598 9.73 32.17 33.71
N PHE A 599 9.39 33.30 33.34
CA PHE A 599 10.26 34.23 33.84
C PHE A 599 10.54 35.46 33.14
N ASN A 600 9.53 36.10 32.81
CA ASN A 600 9.50 37.47 32.36
C ASN A 600 9.87 38.51 33.44
N ASP A 601 10.08 38.06 34.66
CA ASP A 601 10.29 38.96 35.79
C ASP A 601 11.59 39.77 35.71
N ILE A 602 12.61 39.19 35.12
CA ILE A 602 13.94 39.81 35.05
C ILE A 602 14.01 40.89 33.97
N ARG A 603 13.23 40.77 32.92
CA ARG A 603 13.40 41.54 31.67
C ARG A 603 12.72 42.88 31.67
N LEU A 604 11.63 42.98 32.40
CA LEU A 604 10.86 44.22 32.49
C LEU A 604 11.44 45.13 33.56
N ARG A 605 12.34 44.64 34.43
CA ARG A 605 13.00 45.38 35.48
C ARG A 605 14.31 46.00 35.10
N ASP A 606 14.97 45.51 34.00
CA ASP A 606 16.32 45.99 33.67
C ASP A 606 16.25 47.20 32.76
N ARG A 607 16.35 48.38 33.35
CA ARG A 607 16.58 49.67 32.69
C ARG A 607 17.85 49.68 31.85
N HIS A 608 18.69 48.65 31.91
CA HIS A 608 20.02 48.63 31.37
C HIS A 608 20.20 47.69 30.15
N LEU A 609 19.15 46.93 29.74
CA LEU A 609 19.23 46.15 28.52
C LEU A 609 19.31 47.08 27.30
N PRO A 610 20.33 46.96 26.46
CA PRO A 610 20.39 47.72 25.20
C PRO A 610 19.07 47.49 24.44
N GLY A 611 18.49 48.53 23.85
CA GLY A 611 17.21 48.44 23.16
C GLY A 611 17.18 47.34 22.08
N LEU A 612 18.31 47.04 21.50
CA LEU A 612 18.49 45.96 20.51
C LEU A 612 18.32 44.59 21.14
N VAL A 613 18.83 44.36 22.35
CA VAL A 613 18.66 43.08 23.07
C VAL A 613 17.21 42.89 23.48
N SER A 614 16.54 43.95 23.93
CA SER A 614 15.12 43.95 24.28
C SER A 614 14.25 43.57 23.06
N THR A 615 14.51 44.19 21.90
CA THR A 615 13.76 43.90 20.66
C THR A 615 13.98 42.47 20.21
N LEU A 616 15.21 42.00 20.26
CA LEU A 616 15.53 40.60 19.92
C LEU A 616 14.87 39.62 20.89
N ALA A 617 14.84 39.94 22.17
CA ALA A 617 14.14 39.13 23.19
C ALA A 617 12.65 39.03 22.91
N TRP A 618 11.98 40.14 22.53
CA TRP A 618 10.57 40.14 22.15
C TRP A 618 10.32 39.31 20.87
N TYR A 619 11.19 39.43 19.87
CA TYR A 619 11.11 38.63 18.66
C TYR A 619 11.24 37.13 18.96
N GLN A 620 12.26 36.73 19.71
CA GLN A 620 12.45 35.36 20.15
C GLN A 620 11.28 34.89 21.02
N TRP A 621 10.69 35.77 21.81
CA TRP A 621 9.51 35.47 22.61
C TRP A 621 8.30 35.10 21.75
N GLY A 622 8.04 35.83 20.67
CA GLY A 622 7.01 35.51 19.68
C GLY A 622 7.23 34.17 18.99
N LEU A 623 8.48 33.94 18.50
CA LEU A 623 8.84 32.64 17.92
C LEU A 623 8.71 31.50 18.93
N GLY A 624 9.05 31.74 20.19
CA GLY A 624 8.93 30.75 21.26
C GLY A 624 7.47 30.34 21.52
N LEU A 625 6.52 31.26 21.36
CA LEU A 625 5.09 30.94 21.49
C LEU A 625 4.64 29.99 20.38
N LEU A 626 5.05 30.26 19.14
CA LEU A 626 4.80 29.36 17.99
C LEU A 626 5.51 28.03 18.18
N TYR A 627 6.75 28.03 18.65
CA TYR A 627 7.53 26.83 18.91
C TYR A 627 6.89 25.93 19.97
N VAL A 628 6.46 26.48 21.10
CA VAL A 628 5.80 25.72 22.17
C VAL A 628 4.48 25.14 21.68
N ALA A 629 3.70 25.90 20.90
CA ALA A 629 2.47 25.38 20.28
C ALA A 629 2.79 24.20 19.33
N LEU A 630 3.82 24.33 18.50
CA LEU A 630 4.29 23.28 17.58
C LEU A 630 4.80 22.05 18.34
N LEU A 631 5.54 22.26 19.44
CA LEU A 631 6.06 21.21 20.29
C LEU A 631 4.93 20.41 20.95
N LEU A 632 3.96 21.10 21.56
CA LEU A 632 2.79 20.47 22.19
C LEU A 632 1.94 19.72 21.16
N TRP A 633 1.72 20.31 20.00
CA TRP A 633 1.01 19.66 18.89
C TRP A 633 1.72 18.38 18.45
N THR A 634 3.05 18.41 18.29
CA THR A 634 3.84 17.23 17.92
C THR A 634 3.85 16.17 19.01
N LEU A 635 3.97 16.57 20.28
CA LEU A 635 3.91 15.67 21.43
C LEU A 635 2.55 14.97 21.54
N SER A 636 1.45 15.70 21.34
CA SER A 636 0.10 15.14 21.38
C SER A 636 -0.12 14.05 20.31
N ARG A 637 0.60 14.14 19.20
CA ARG A 637 0.54 13.14 18.11
C ARG A 637 1.50 11.97 18.30
N SER A 638 2.61 12.18 19.01
CA SER A 638 3.68 11.18 19.16
C SER A 638 3.47 10.25 20.35
N ILE A 639 2.79 10.72 21.40
CA ILE A 639 2.60 9.98 22.65
C ILE A 639 1.14 9.54 22.78
N PRO A 640 0.89 8.20 22.76
CA PRO A 640 -0.44 7.66 23.05
C PRO A 640 -0.89 8.09 24.46
N GLY A 641 -2.06 8.68 24.57
CA GLY A 641 -2.63 9.15 25.84
C GLY A 641 -2.52 10.65 26.11
N LEU A 642 -1.60 11.39 25.48
CA LEU A 642 -1.60 12.87 25.51
C LEU A 642 -2.71 13.46 24.62
N ASN A 643 -3.32 12.68 23.76
CA ASN A 643 -4.49 13.05 22.96
C ASN A 643 -5.71 13.44 23.77
N LEU A 644 -5.75 13.14 25.08
CA LEU A 644 -6.83 13.55 25.99
C LEU A 644 -7.03 15.07 26.05
N LEU A 645 -6.00 15.87 25.79
CA LEU A 645 -6.11 17.32 25.74
C LEU A 645 -6.83 17.87 24.49
N LEU A 646 -6.92 17.08 23.41
CA LEU A 646 -7.64 17.43 22.18
C LEU A 646 -9.13 17.04 22.23
N TYR A 647 -9.55 16.18 23.18
CA TYR A 647 -10.94 15.80 23.39
C TYR A 647 -11.68 16.74 24.38
N LEU A 648 -10.97 17.70 24.96
CA LEU A 648 -11.52 18.70 25.90
C LEU A 648 -11.80 20.06 25.24
N SER A 649 -11.68 20.14 23.90
CA SER A 649 -12.04 21.35 23.16
C SER A 649 -13.27 21.07 22.27
#